data_d8adf68d245139c777ef9eaa21b60d15
#
_entry.id   d8adf68d245139c777ef9eaa21b60d15
#
_cell.length_a   1.000
_cell.length_b   1.000
_cell.length_c   1.000
_cell.angle_alpha   90.00
_cell.angle_beta   90.00
_cell.angle_gamma   90.00
#
_symmetry.space_group_name_H-M   'P 1'
#
loop_
_entity.id
_entity.type
_entity.pdbx_description
1 polymer ?
#
loop_
_entity_poly.entity_id
_entity_poly.type
_entity_poly.pdbx_seq_one_letter_code
_entity_poly.pdbx_strand_id
1 'polypeptide(L)'
;MTPQLTWNPMSSVNFSKNTEKNLEKACKINEESDCITLLDHQKIVKTYINPKTPYRGLLLYHGLGSGKTLSAIAVSEAFKSQRKTVVLLPGQSLEDNFIHELEKCGNKHYVPQRKHWIFKQSSDMNQSEIKQIPKKILELNDGGWIVIPNEKTNFSKLKKSEQKDIKEQIRQSIDEQYHFIRYNGVSKERLEKFKTEGLLDNKLVIVDEAHNVISMITNYINDPTNTKQHIRGRLLYDLFMNCKNTRFIFLSGTPIINYPKELSVIFNILKGPVTMFKYNISYPKKNSSEFKEYVRKFPYIDYMKITDNSIEVTQTTFGFAIKDDKIFLDDNSPKNHVEWIKRFKTYISYGKGNIDLNSGVTQELLCLPSDKFDESFIKGNQLDNIEVFSRRIIGLVSYYGDSHKYEIDPEKINDKMVFTKKGFPTMTVHPIEKLQMTNTQYARYQKERLKEIRNDLQKAARKMSRVFEDEGKELTTYRARSLAVCNFAYPLTIEPDERIHAKNRDKMLQQLQNKFDAYVSTLKHEDLKSSLQELSPKYWKIQERILYSKGTSVVYSHLKNREGLVSMFTIMKRLGWKPLQISFDKKEGKWDIKHGGNKTYILYGDKSDEHREYLRKIFNSEFDGIPTGLADILPFKSNLRGEVVKAFFITASGAEGITLKNVRQLHIVEHHWSEIRVDQVIGRVCRLHSHSALPINEQKVDVYKYATVFGDIELSETLLGDNGKTSDEAVIATAQRKKIIGDHLLKCIRGASIDCVYHKVPGCYQIDNNSYHPNFETHIQDSEVNIAPMIKLVLIKLPSKSWIPNRFHKLEVLYDEITYTVYDKESVKIGRPKEIAMMIKKEKAFMPV
;
A
#
# COMPACT_ATOMS: atom_id res chain seq x y z
N MET A 1 -26.88 -5.11 28.29
CA MET A 1 -26.24 -3.77 28.15
C MET A 1 -24.89 -3.95 27.49
N THR A 2 -24.69 -3.35 26.32
CA THR A 2 -23.38 -3.31 25.69
C THR A 2 -22.41 -2.55 26.60
N PRO A 3 -21.23 -3.09 26.94
CA PRO A 3 -20.28 -2.41 27.82
C PRO A 3 -19.90 -1.07 27.22
N GLN A 4 -19.95 -0.01 28.02
CA GLN A 4 -19.54 1.32 27.58
C GLN A 4 -18.03 1.33 27.46
N LEU A 5 -17.52 1.45 26.21
CA LEU A 5 -16.09 1.53 25.90
C LEU A 5 -15.64 2.98 26.13
N THR A 6 -14.50 3.15 26.82
CA THR A 6 -13.90 4.47 27.06
C THR A 6 -12.56 4.54 26.35
N TRP A 7 -12.33 5.60 25.59
CA TRP A 7 -11.16 5.79 24.76
C TRP A 7 -10.24 6.86 25.33
N ASN A 8 -8.96 6.82 24.97
CA ASN A 8 -7.97 7.80 25.38
C ASN A 8 -7.48 8.59 24.15
N PRO A 9 -6.98 9.83 24.34
CA PRO A 9 -6.22 10.52 23.30
C PRO A 9 -5.01 9.68 22.86
N MET A 10 -4.61 9.78 21.58
CA MET A 10 -3.38 9.12 21.10
C MET A 10 -2.12 9.66 21.81
N SER A 11 -2.20 10.88 22.36
CA SER A 11 -1.18 11.52 23.18
C SER A 11 -1.01 10.90 24.58
N SER A 12 -2.02 10.17 25.05
CA SER A 12 -2.02 9.57 26.39
C SER A 12 -1.05 8.41 26.52
N VAL A 13 -0.36 8.33 27.64
CA VAL A 13 0.47 7.17 28.03
C VAL A 13 -0.36 5.89 28.21
N ASN A 14 -1.65 6.04 28.53
CA ASN A 14 -2.57 4.93 28.70
C ASN A 14 -3.25 4.47 27.40
N PHE A 15 -2.97 5.13 26.27
CA PHE A 15 -3.65 4.86 24.98
C PHE A 15 -3.59 3.39 24.58
N SER A 16 -2.41 2.80 24.49
CA SER A 16 -2.22 1.41 24.06
C SER A 16 -2.92 0.42 24.97
N LYS A 17 -2.72 0.54 26.30
CA LYS A 17 -3.27 -0.36 27.31
C LYS A 17 -4.80 -0.35 27.36
N ASN A 18 -5.41 0.83 27.25
CA ASN A 18 -6.87 0.96 27.27
C ASN A 18 -7.48 0.58 25.91
N THR A 19 -6.81 0.88 24.81
CA THR A 19 -7.23 0.42 23.47
C THR A 19 -7.29 -1.10 23.45
N GLU A 20 -6.25 -1.79 23.89
CA GLU A 20 -6.23 -3.26 23.99
C GLU A 20 -7.42 -3.82 24.78
N LYS A 21 -7.66 -3.31 25.99
CA LYS A 21 -8.81 -3.74 26.83
C LYS A 21 -10.17 -3.53 26.14
N ASN A 22 -10.32 -2.43 25.41
CA ASN A 22 -11.55 -2.15 24.68
C ASN A 22 -11.73 -3.12 23.49
N LEU A 23 -10.66 -3.44 22.78
CA LEU A 23 -10.70 -4.35 21.65
C LEU A 23 -10.97 -5.79 22.10
N GLU A 24 -10.39 -6.25 23.21
CA GLU A 24 -10.73 -7.55 23.82
C GLU A 24 -12.22 -7.65 24.21
N LYS A 25 -12.78 -6.58 24.80
CA LYS A 25 -14.21 -6.54 25.13
C LYS A 25 -15.06 -6.59 23.86
N ALA A 26 -14.70 -5.84 22.82
CA ALA A 26 -15.42 -5.82 21.55
C ALA A 26 -15.45 -7.19 20.86
N CYS A 27 -14.35 -7.95 20.89
CA CYS A 27 -14.29 -9.29 20.30
C CYS A 27 -15.16 -10.31 21.03
N LYS A 28 -15.36 -10.13 22.33
CA LYS A 28 -16.24 -11.00 23.17
C LYS A 28 -17.74 -10.74 22.96
N ILE A 29 -18.12 -9.62 22.33
CA ILE A 29 -19.51 -9.31 22.01
C ILE A 29 -19.93 -10.11 20.77
N ASN A 30 -20.84 -11.05 20.95
CA ASN A 30 -21.54 -11.67 19.83
C ASN A 30 -22.56 -10.69 19.30
N GLU A 31 -22.22 -9.97 18.25
CA GLU A 31 -23.23 -9.24 17.48
C GLU A 31 -24.00 -10.29 16.66
N GLU A 32 -25.24 -10.54 17.04
CA GLU A 32 -26.20 -11.23 16.17
C GLU A 32 -26.46 -10.32 14.96
N SER A 33 -25.62 -10.42 13.95
CA SER A 33 -25.90 -9.83 12.66
C SER A 33 -26.49 -10.90 11.74
N ASP A 34 -27.67 -10.65 11.21
CA ASP A 34 -28.40 -11.55 10.31
C ASP A 34 -27.63 -11.92 9.03
N CYS A 35 -26.46 -11.35 8.78
CA CYS A 35 -25.78 -11.48 7.50
C CYS A 35 -24.44 -12.21 7.55
N ILE A 36 -23.49 -11.80 8.38
CA ILE A 36 -22.17 -12.43 8.48
C ILE A 36 -21.60 -12.19 9.87
N THR A 37 -21.02 -13.22 10.46
CA THR A 37 -20.20 -13.09 11.66
C THR A 37 -18.87 -12.47 11.27
N LEU A 38 -18.63 -11.23 11.72
CA LEU A 38 -17.35 -10.56 11.53
C LEU A 38 -16.26 -11.30 12.28
N LEU A 39 -15.11 -11.44 11.65
CA LEU A 39 -13.89 -11.93 12.28
C LEU A 39 -13.35 -10.88 13.27
N ASP A 40 -12.55 -11.31 14.25
CA ASP A 40 -12.11 -10.43 15.34
C ASP A 40 -11.38 -9.18 14.83
N HIS A 41 -10.46 -9.33 13.86
CA HIS A 41 -9.78 -8.16 13.27
C HIS A 41 -10.75 -7.18 12.56
N GLN A 42 -11.87 -7.66 12.01
CA GLN A 42 -12.91 -6.82 11.41
C GLN A 42 -13.75 -6.10 12.48
N LYS A 43 -14.07 -6.80 13.58
CA LYS A 43 -14.72 -6.19 14.76
C LYS A 43 -13.84 -5.11 15.38
N ILE A 44 -12.54 -5.37 15.51
CA ILE A 44 -11.52 -4.42 16.01
C ILE A 44 -11.58 -3.12 15.21
N VAL A 45 -11.46 -3.21 13.89
CA VAL A 45 -11.47 -2.04 13.00
C VAL A 45 -12.78 -1.25 13.13
N LYS A 46 -13.94 -1.92 13.07
CA LYS A 46 -15.27 -1.31 13.23
C LYS A 46 -15.43 -0.62 14.59
N THR A 47 -14.87 -1.23 15.64
CA THR A 47 -14.94 -0.69 17.01
C THR A 47 -14.02 0.51 17.19
N TYR A 48 -12.85 0.51 16.58
CA TYR A 48 -11.87 1.59 16.70
C TYR A 48 -12.26 2.83 15.90
N ILE A 49 -12.67 2.66 14.65
CA ILE A 49 -13.15 3.76 13.79
C ILE A 49 -14.67 3.71 13.70
N ASN A 50 -15.34 4.50 14.51
CA ASN A 50 -16.80 4.62 14.54
C ASN A 50 -17.22 6.06 14.90
N PRO A 51 -18.52 6.40 14.82
CA PRO A 51 -19.01 7.75 15.13
C PRO A 51 -18.70 8.25 16.55
N LYS A 52 -18.46 7.34 17.51
CA LYS A 52 -18.22 7.67 18.91
C LYS A 52 -16.74 7.82 19.25
N THR A 53 -15.85 7.70 18.27
CA THR A 53 -14.40 7.87 18.46
C THR A 53 -13.87 9.07 17.65
N PRO A 54 -12.87 9.81 18.16
CA PRO A 54 -12.36 11.01 17.50
C PRO A 54 -11.36 10.73 16.39
N TYR A 55 -10.88 9.48 16.25
CA TYR A 55 -9.77 9.12 15.39
C TYR A 55 -10.07 9.38 13.92
N ARG A 56 -9.18 10.14 13.25
CA ARG A 56 -9.37 10.59 11.87
C ARG A 56 -9.24 9.47 10.87
N GLY A 57 -8.23 8.60 11.01
CA GLY A 57 -7.95 7.61 9.99
C GLY A 57 -7.23 6.38 10.51
N LEU A 58 -7.28 5.31 9.71
CA LEU A 58 -6.65 4.03 9.99
C LEU A 58 -6.15 3.37 8.71
N LEU A 59 -4.90 2.90 8.73
CA LEU A 59 -4.36 2.00 7.72
C LEU A 59 -4.71 0.55 8.08
N LEU A 60 -5.41 -0.16 7.23
CA LEU A 60 -5.60 -1.60 7.32
C LEU A 60 -4.45 -2.30 6.59
N TYR A 61 -3.36 -2.54 7.31
CA TYR A 61 -2.24 -3.34 6.84
C TYR A 61 -2.56 -4.81 7.06
N HIS A 62 -3.54 -5.32 6.31
CA HIS A 62 -4.02 -6.69 6.40
C HIS A 62 -3.52 -7.51 5.21
N GLY A 63 -3.18 -8.78 5.45
CA GLY A 63 -2.71 -9.70 4.41
C GLY A 63 -3.71 -9.91 3.27
N LEU A 64 -3.25 -10.48 2.17
CA LEU A 64 -4.12 -10.84 1.05
C LEU A 64 -5.14 -11.91 1.49
N GLY A 65 -6.41 -11.73 1.09
CA GLY A 65 -7.47 -12.67 1.45
C GLY A 65 -8.00 -12.56 2.89
N SER A 66 -7.56 -11.55 3.67
CA SER A 66 -8.03 -11.31 5.04
C SER A 66 -9.42 -10.67 5.15
N GLY A 67 -10.05 -10.30 4.03
CA GLY A 67 -11.33 -9.59 4.03
C GLY A 67 -11.21 -8.10 4.36
N LYS A 68 -10.16 -7.42 3.88
CA LYS A 68 -9.97 -5.96 4.03
C LYS A 68 -11.19 -5.16 3.59
N THR A 69 -11.73 -5.48 2.42
CA THR A 69 -12.92 -4.84 1.86
C THR A 69 -14.10 -4.98 2.81
N LEU A 70 -14.30 -6.16 3.40
CA LEU A 70 -15.37 -6.39 4.38
C LEU A 70 -15.16 -5.59 5.67
N SER A 71 -13.91 -5.45 6.14
CA SER A 71 -13.60 -4.56 7.27
C SER A 71 -14.00 -3.10 6.98
N ALA A 72 -13.69 -2.59 5.78
CA ALA A 72 -14.05 -1.24 5.37
C ALA A 72 -15.57 -1.06 5.22
N ILE A 73 -16.27 -2.06 4.68
CA ILE A 73 -17.74 -2.09 4.59
C ILE A 73 -18.33 -2.05 6.00
N ALA A 74 -17.82 -2.85 6.94
CA ALA A 74 -18.31 -2.86 8.33
C ALA A 74 -18.18 -1.49 9.02
N VAL A 75 -17.09 -0.75 8.76
CA VAL A 75 -16.92 0.64 9.21
C VAL A 75 -17.92 1.56 8.52
N SER A 76 -18.07 1.45 7.18
CA SER A 76 -19.01 2.27 6.43
C SER A 76 -20.46 2.13 6.94
N GLU A 77 -20.88 0.92 7.21
CA GLU A 77 -22.23 0.66 7.75
C GLU A 77 -22.41 1.24 9.16
N ALA A 78 -21.35 1.32 9.99
CA ALA A 78 -21.40 1.99 11.27
C ALA A 78 -21.60 3.52 11.13
N PHE A 79 -21.14 4.14 10.05
CA PHE A 79 -21.30 5.57 9.77
C PHE A 79 -22.52 5.93 8.91
N LYS A 80 -23.27 4.94 8.39
CA LYS A 80 -24.34 5.13 7.41
C LYS A 80 -25.39 6.19 7.78
N SER A 81 -25.77 6.26 9.06
CA SER A 81 -26.76 7.24 9.55
C SER A 81 -26.23 8.69 9.62
N GLN A 82 -24.91 8.88 9.59
CA GLN A 82 -24.28 10.19 9.80
C GLN A 82 -23.56 10.71 8.57
N ARG A 83 -23.02 9.82 7.73
CA ARG A 83 -22.10 10.17 6.62
C ARG A 83 -22.31 9.28 5.42
N LYS A 84 -22.20 9.87 4.23
CA LYS A 84 -22.01 9.12 2.99
C LYS A 84 -20.56 8.67 2.86
N THR A 85 -20.35 7.62 2.08
CA THR A 85 -19.02 7.02 1.87
C THR A 85 -18.51 7.33 0.46
N VAL A 86 -17.28 7.82 0.35
CA VAL A 86 -16.54 7.94 -0.91
C VAL A 86 -15.53 6.81 -0.98
N VAL A 87 -15.56 6.02 -2.06
CA VAL A 87 -14.65 4.89 -2.28
C VAL A 87 -13.75 5.19 -3.47
N LEU A 88 -12.46 5.32 -3.22
CA LEU A 88 -11.44 5.51 -4.25
C LEU A 88 -10.81 4.15 -4.60
N LEU A 89 -10.84 3.81 -5.89
CA LEU A 89 -10.39 2.51 -6.42
C LEU A 89 -9.48 2.72 -7.64
N PRO A 90 -8.56 1.80 -7.95
CA PRO A 90 -7.71 1.92 -9.14
C PRO A 90 -8.49 1.84 -10.45
N GLY A 91 -9.52 0.99 -10.53
CA GLY A 91 -10.25 0.74 -11.77
C GLY A 91 -11.56 -0.02 -11.59
N GLN A 92 -12.24 -0.29 -12.70
CA GLN A 92 -13.58 -0.88 -12.76
C GLN A 92 -13.67 -2.25 -12.07
N SER A 93 -12.72 -3.14 -12.30
CA SER A 93 -12.79 -4.50 -11.76
C SER A 93 -12.80 -4.56 -10.23
N LEU A 94 -12.12 -3.60 -9.57
CA LEU A 94 -12.13 -3.49 -8.12
C LEU A 94 -13.42 -2.84 -7.61
N GLU A 95 -14.01 -1.91 -8.38
CA GLU A 95 -15.34 -1.36 -8.09
C GLU A 95 -16.40 -2.47 -8.14
N ASP A 96 -16.41 -3.28 -9.19
CA ASP A 96 -17.34 -4.40 -9.34
C ASP A 96 -17.19 -5.42 -8.19
N ASN A 97 -15.94 -5.70 -7.79
CA ASN A 97 -15.67 -6.55 -6.63
C ASN A 97 -16.17 -5.95 -5.32
N PHE A 98 -15.99 -4.64 -5.11
CA PHE A 98 -16.45 -3.96 -3.91
C PHE A 98 -17.98 -4.01 -3.81
N ILE A 99 -18.67 -3.76 -4.91
CA ILE A 99 -20.14 -3.83 -4.99
C ILE A 99 -20.61 -5.27 -4.75
N HIS A 100 -19.94 -6.25 -5.34
CA HIS A 100 -20.26 -7.65 -5.09
C HIS A 100 -20.10 -8.06 -3.61
N GLU A 101 -19.07 -7.54 -2.92
CA GLU A 101 -18.93 -7.74 -1.48
C GLU A 101 -20.03 -7.03 -0.69
N LEU A 102 -20.49 -5.83 -1.10
CA LEU A 102 -21.64 -5.16 -0.50
C LEU A 102 -22.93 -5.99 -0.65
N GLU A 103 -23.15 -6.58 -1.83
CA GLU A 103 -24.33 -7.43 -2.10
C GLU A 103 -24.31 -8.76 -1.34
N LYS A 104 -23.12 -9.24 -0.95
CA LYS A 104 -22.97 -10.48 -0.15
C LYS A 104 -22.98 -10.24 1.35
N CYS A 105 -22.30 -9.21 1.77
CA CYS A 105 -21.83 -9.03 3.15
C CYS A 105 -22.16 -7.66 3.74
N GLY A 106 -22.75 -6.77 2.96
CA GLY A 106 -23.16 -5.44 3.41
C GLY A 106 -24.38 -5.48 4.34
N ASN A 107 -25.03 -4.33 4.46
CA ASN A 107 -26.27 -4.21 5.20
C ASN A 107 -27.29 -5.24 4.70
N LYS A 108 -28.10 -5.75 5.61
CA LYS A 108 -29.19 -6.69 5.30
C LYS A 108 -30.10 -6.25 4.14
N HIS A 109 -30.16 -4.95 3.85
CA HIS A 109 -30.91 -4.41 2.71
C HIS A 109 -30.23 -4.63 1.35
N TYR A 110 -28.92 -4.94 1.32
CA TYR A 110 -28.17 -5.16 0.08
C TYR A 110 -28.08 -6.64 -0.33
N VAL A 111 -28.57 -7.58 0.48
CA VAL A 111 -28.48 -9.02 0.27
C VAL A 111 -29.81 -9.62 -0.17
N PRO A 112 -30.15 -9.64 -1.48
CA PRO A 112 -31.49 -10.01 -1.93
C PRO A 112 -31.86 -11.46 -1.62
N GLN A 113 -30.92 -12.39 -1.62
CA GLN A 113 -31.15 -13.83 -1.47
C GLN A 113 -31.61 -14.24 -0.05
N ARG A 114 -31.47 -13.38 0.93
CA ARG A 114 -31.78 -13.68 2.32
C ARG A 114 -33.03 -12.98 2.83
N LYS A 115 -33.81 -12.35 1.94
CA LYS A 115 -34.97 -11.53 2.34
C LYS A 115 -36.24 -11.96 1.64
N HIS A 116 -37.35 -11.69 2.28
CA HIS A 116 -38.69 -11.80 1.72
C HIS A 116 -39.07 -10.44 1.11
N TRP A 117 -39.30 -10.42 -0.20
CA TRP A 117 -39.57 -9.21 -0.95
C TRP A 117 -41.03 -9.15 -1.40
N ILE A 118 -41.66 -8.02 -1.20
CA ILE A 118 -43.00 -7.69 -1.74
C ILE A 118 -42.92 -6.33 -2.45
N PHE A 119 -43.63 -6.21 -3.58
CA PHE A 119 -43.80 -4.91 -4.22
C PHE A 119 -45.01 -4.20 -3.59
N LYS A 120 -44.84 -2.90 -3.25
CA LYS A 120 -45.91 -2.00 -2.83
C LYS A 120 -45.93 -0.77 -3.70
N GLN A 121 -47.16 -0.26 -3.97
CA GLN A 121 -47.32 1.07 -4.58
C GLN A 121 -47.04 2.17 -3.57
N SER A 122 -46.62 3.35 -4.04
CA SER A 122 -46.29 4.47 -3.17
C SER A 122 -47.44 4.91 -2.28
N SER A 123 -48.70 4.76 -2.74
CA SER A 123 -49.93 5.01 -1.99
C SER A 123 -50.10 4.09 -0.74
N ASP A 124 -49.58 2.89 -0.79
CA ASP A 124 -49.75 1.84 0.23
C ASP A 124 -48.59 1.78 1.24
N MET A 125 -47.62 2.68 1.08
CA MET A 125 -46.41 2.73 1.90
C MET A 125 -46.53 3.74 3.03
N ASN A 126 -46.02 3.36 4.20
CA ASN A 126 -45.80 4.29 5.27
C ASN A 126 -44.50 5.09 5.08
N GLN A 127 -44.32 6.20 5.85
CA GLN A 127 -43.15 7.06 5.74
C GLN A 127 -41.80 6.34 5.97
N SER A 128 -41.76 5.29 6.80
CA SER A 128 -40.55 4.54 7.05
C SER A 128 -40.18 3.60 5.88
N GLU A 129 -41.18 3.08 5.19
CA GLU A 129 -41.02 2.26 3.97
C GLU A 129 -40.56 3.11 2.79
N ILE A 130 -41.17 4.29 2.59
CA ILE A 130 -40.78 5.26 1.55
C ILE A 130 -39.27 5.65 1.69
N LYS A 131 -38.82 5.88 2.92
CA LYS A 131 -37.41 6.24 3.20
C LYS A 131 -36.40 5.12 2.87
N GLN A 132 -36.83 3.89 2.74
CA GLN A 132 -35.98 2.74 2.42
C GLN A 132 -35.77 2.57 0.90
N ILE A 133 -36.60 3.20 0.08
CA ILE A 133 -36.56 3.09 -1.36
C ILE A 133 -35.91 4.32 -1.98
N PRO A 134 -34.95 4.16 -2.93
CA PRO A 134 -34.37 5.29 -3.64
C PRO A 134 -35.43 6.14 -4.33
N LYS A 135 -35.32 7.47 -4.20
CA LYS A 135 -36.29 8.41 -4.82
C LYS A 135 -36.51 8.15 -6.30
N LYS A 136 -35.45 7.88 -7.02
CA LYS A 136 -35.49 7.58 -8.46
C LYS A 136 -36.33 6.35 -8.79
N ILE A 137 -36.30 5.32 -7.96
CA ILE A 137 -37.11 4.11 -8.12
C ILE A 137 -38.57 4.41 -7.85
N LEU A 138 -38.88 5.15 -6.79
CA LEU A 138 -40.25 5.58 -6.48
C LEU A 138 -40.87 6.39 -7.62
N GLU A 139 -40.10 7.33 -8.20
CA GLU A 139 -40.57 8.19 -9.32
C GLU A 139 -40.78 7.39 -10.63
N LEU A 140 -39.93 6.37 -10.88
CA LEU A 140 -40.00 5.57 -12.12
C LEU A 140 -41.13 4.52 -12.09
N ASN A 141 -41.37 3.89 -10.94
CA ASN A 141 -42.21 2.70 -10.81
C ASN A 141 -43.50 2.94 -10.01
N ASP A 142 -43.73 4.16 -9.53
CA ASP A 142 -44.81 4.53 -8.58
C ASP A 142 -44.92 3.54 -7.41
N GLY A 143 -43.74 3.06 -6.96
CA GLY A 143 -43.66 2.05 -5.93
C GLY A 143 -42.25 1.47 -5.81
N GLY A 144 -42.12 0.41 -5.02
CA GLY A 144 -40.85 -0.27 -4.84
C GLY A 144 -40.96 -1.59 -4.05
N TRP A 145 -39.85 -2.30 -4.03
CA TRP A 145 -39.74 -3.57 -3.34
C TRP A 145 -39.36 -3.35 -1.86
N ILE A 146 -40.17 -3.90 -0.97
CA ILE A 146 -40.01 -3.77 0.50
C ILE A 146 -39.62 -5.14 1.06
N VAL A 147 -38.78 -5.12 2.10
CA VAL A 147 -38.39 -6.32 2.86
C VAL A 147 -39.36 -6.55 4.01
N ILE A 148 -39.96 -7.72 4.05
CA ILE A 148 -40.75 -8.17 5.22
C ILE A 148 -39.81 -8.82 6.24
N PRO A 149 -39.68 -8.26 7.46
CA PRO A 149 -38.85 -8.84 8.51
C PRO A 149 -39.38 -10.22 8.95
N ASN A 150 -38.47 -11.11 9.36
CA ASN A 150 -38.78 -12.41 9.97
C ASN A 150 -39.50 -13.43 9.09
N GLU A 151 -39.64 -13.19 7.78
CA GLU A 151 -40.16 -14.15 6.83
C GLU A 151 -39.03 -14.89 6.07
N LYS A 152 -39.33 -16.14 5.66
CA LYS A 152 -38.40 -16.91 4.84
C LYS A 152 -38.25 -16.26 3.45
N THR A 153 -37.04 -16.25 2.94
CA THR A 153 -36.76 -15.67 1.62
C THR A 153 -37.62 -16.25 0.52
N ASN A 154 -38.09 -15.38 -0.36
CA ASN A 154 -38.83 -15.74 -1.58
C ASN A 154 -38.05 -15.41 -2.86
N PHE A 155 -36.86 -14.82 -2.75
CA PHE A 155 -36.12 -14.26 -3.90
C PHE A 155 -35.94 -15.25 -5.05
N SER A 156 -35.56 -16.50 -4.76
CA SER A 156 -35.42 -17.56 -5.77
C SER A 156 -36.71 -17.98 -6.46
N LYS A 157 -37.88 -17.67 -5.85
CA LYS A 157 -39.20 -18.00 -6.39
C LYS A 157 -39.78 -16.87 -7.24
N LEU A 158 -39.22 -15.66 -7.18
CA LEU A 158 -39.66 -14.52 -7.96
C LEU A 158 -39.32 -14.69 -9.45
N LYS A 159 -40.08 -14.06 -10.34
CA LYS A 159 -39.80 -14.01 -11.76
C LYS A 159 -38.43 -13.34 -12.02
N LYS A 160 -37.76 -13.73 -13.10
CA LYS A 160 -36.45 -13.13 -13.45
C LYS A 160 -36.49 -11.61 -13.64
N SER A 161 -37.62 -11.05 -14.11
CA SER A 161 -37.84 -9.60 -14.18
C SER A 161 -37.86 -8.96 -12.79
N GLU A 162 -38.65 -9.52 -11.86
CA GLU A 162 -38.77 -9.04 -10.48
C GLU A 162 -37.44 -9.13 -9.72
N GLN A 163 -36.68 -10.21 -9.92
CA GLN A 163 -35.32 -10.33 -9.37
C GLN A 163 -34.38 -9.25 -9.94
N LYS A 164 -34.54 -8.86 -11.21
CA LYS A 164 -33.77 -7.80 -11.85
C LYS A 164 -34.15 -6.45 -11.25
N ASP A 165 -35.43 -6.17 -11.06
CA ASP A 165 -35.94 -4.92 -10.51
C ASP A 165 -35.44 -4.73 -9.07
N ILE A 166 -35.47 -5.79 -8.25
CA ILE A 166 -34.90 -5.76 -6.89
C ILE A 166 -33.41 -5.47 -6.91
N LYS A 167 -32.64 -6.09 -7.80
CA LYS A 167 -31.20 -5.82 -7.94
C LYS A 167 -30.93 -4.37 -8.38
N GLU A 168 -31.74 -3.84 -9.28
CA GLU A 168 -31.64 -2.45 -9.73
C GLU A 168 -31.95 -1.49 -8.57
N GLN A 169 -32.99 -1.75 -7.78
CA GLN A 169 -33.29 -0.96 -6.58
C GLN A 169 -32.16 -1.00 -5.56
N ILE A 170 -31.58 -2.18 -5.31
CA ILE A 170 -30.40 -2.32 -4.44
C ILE A 170 -29.22 -1.51 -4.98
N ARG A 171 -28.97 -1.58 -6.29
CA ARG A 171 -27.88 -0.81 -6.94
C ARG A 171 -28.07 0.68 -6.73
N GLN A 172 -29.28 1.21 -6.93
CA GLN A 172 -29.58 2.63 -6.69
C GLN A 172 -29.40 2.99 -5.21
N SER A 173 -29.78 2.11 -4.27
CA SER A 173 -29.55 2.33 -2.83
C SER A 173 -28.05 2.38 -2.48
N ILE A 174 -27.23 1.58 -3.13
CA ILE A 174 -25.78 1.62 -2.98
C ILE A 174 -25.25 2.94 -3.55
N ASP A 175 -25.66 3.35 -4.74
CA ASP A 175 -25.21 4.59 -5.40
C ASP A 175 -25.61 5.85 -4.62
N GLU A 176 -26.71 5.84 -3.85
CA GLU A 176 -27.09 6.94 -2.95
C GLU A 176 -26.17 7.07 -1.72
N GLN A 177 -25.67 5.95 -1.20
CA GLN A 177 -24.80 5.92 -0.01
C GLN A 177 -23.32 5.97 -0.35
N TYR A 178 -22.91 5.36 -1.45
CA TYR A 178 -21.53 5.21 -1.87
C TYR A 178 -21.26 5.99 -3.15
N HIS A 179 -20.17 6.77 -3.16
CA HIS A 179 -19.68 7.46 -4.34
C HIS A 179 -18.36 6.86 -4.77
N PHE A 180 -18.34 6.15 -5.90
CA PHE A 180 -17.16 5.46 -6.43
C PHE A 180 -16.34 6.37 -7.33
N ILE A 181 -15.01 6.43 -7.10
CA ILE A 181 -14.06 7.22 -7.87
C ILE A 181 -12.89 6.34 -8.30
N ARG A 182 -12.67 6.23 -9.61
CA ARG A 182 -11.53 5.51 -10.20
C ARG A 182 -10.36 6.47 -10.35
N TYR A 183 -9.42 6.43 -9.40
CA TYR A 183 -8.36 7.45 -9.33
C TYR A 183 -7.35 7.37 -10.49
N ASN A 184 -7.13 6.21 -11.13
CA ASN A 184 -6.24 6.11 -12.28
C ASN A 184 -6.75 6.86 -13.52
N GLY A 185 -8.07 7.07 -13.62
CA GLY A 185 -8.72 7.75 -14.75
C GLY A 185 -9.22 9.17 -14.47
N VAL A 186 -9.03 9.71 -13.26
CA VAL A 186 -9.53 11.04 -12.90
C VAL A 186 -8.72 12.13 -13.60
N SER A 187 -9.41 13.05 -14.31
CA SER A 187 -8.77 14.21 -14.93
C SER A 187 -8.43 15.29 -13.90
N LYS A 188 -7.52 16.20 -14.27
CA LYS A 188 -7.13 17.36 -13.45
C LYS A 188 -8.33 18.22 -13.10
N GLU A 189 -9.14 18.55 -14.09
CA GLU A 189 -10.33 19.39 -13.97
C GLU A 189 -11.34 18.80 -12.98
N ARG A 190 -11.51 17.47 -13.02
CA ARG A 190 -12.39 16.76 -12.10
C ARG A 190 -11.88 16.79 -10.65
N LEU A 191 -10.57 16.67 -10.44
CA LEU A 191 -9.97 16.79 -9.10
C LEU A 191 -10.08 18.22 -8.55
N GLU A 192 -9.88 19.24 -9.38
CA GLU A 192 -10.08 20.64 -9.00
C GLU A 192 -11.54 20.90 -8.62
N LYS A 193 -12.49 20.35 -9.39
CA LYS A 193 -13.91 20.41 -9.06
C LYS A 193 -14.21 19.73 -7.72
N PHE A 194 -13.66 18.55 -7.45
CA PHE A 194 -13.83 17.86 -6.16
C PHE A 194 -13.33 18.70 -4.99
N LYS A 195 -12.22 19.44 -5.18
CA LYS A 195 -11.67 20.35 -4.16
C LYS A 195 -12.59 21.55 -3.91
N THR A 196 -13.09 22.19 -4.96
CA THR A 196 -13.96 23.38 -4.83
C THR A 196 -15.34 23.03 -4.26
N GLU A 197 -15.88 21.86 -4.58
CA GLU A 197 -17.18 21.39 -4.08
C GLU A 197 -17.10 20.74 -2.68
N GLY A 198 -15.90 20.60 -2.11
CA GLY A 198 -15.71 19.93 -0.81
C GLY A 198 -16.22 18.48 -0.82
N LEU A 199 -15.98 17.74 -1.91
CA LEU A 199 -16.52 16.37 -2.11
C LEU A 199 -16.25 15.44 -0.96
N LEU A 200 -15.07 15.56 -0.30
CA LEU A 200 -14.67 14.70 0.81
C LEU A 200 -15.12 15.23 2.17
N ASP A 201 -15.62 16.47 2.26
CA ASP A 201 -16.03 17.06 3.53
C ASP A 201 -17.20 16.30 4.15
N ASN A 202 -17.12 16.05 5.44
CA ASN A 202 -18.13 15.30 6.21
C ASN A 202 -18.39 13.88 5.66
N LYS A 203 -17.40 13.22 5.02
CA LYS A 203 -17.52 11.87 4.47
C LYS A 203 -16.67 10.86 5.24
N LEU A 204 -17.01 9.60 5.04
CA LEU A 204 -16.07 8.49 5.22
C LEU A 204 -15.39 8.24 3.87
N VAL A 205 -14.07 8.25 3.85
CA VAL A 205 -13.27 8.01 2.64
C VAL A 205 -12.53 6.68 2.77
N ILE A 206 -12.85 5.76 1.88
CA ILE A 206 -12.16 4.46 1.77
C ILE A 206 -11.24 4.54 0.55
N VAL A 207 -9.98 4.22 0.71
CA VAL A 207 -9.01 4.15 -0.40
C VAL A 207 -8.51 2.72 -0.51
N ASP A 208 -8.96 2.01 -1.54
CA ASP A 208 -8.51 0.65 -1.80
C ASP A 208 -7.23 0.65 -2.64
N GLU A 209 -6.35 -0.33 -2.36
CA GLU A 209 -4.98 -0.37 -2.87
C GLU A 209 -4.29 1.00 -2.71
N ALA A 210 -4.37 1.54 -1.50
CA ALA A 210 -3.97 2.91 -1.16
C ALA A 210 -2.54 3.23 -1.58
N HIS A 211 -1.65 2.23 -1.59
CA HIS A 211 -0.26 2.37 -2.01
C HIS A 211 -0.10 2.98 -3.42
N ASN A 212 -1.05 2.76 -4.34
CA ASN A 212 -0.98 3.34 -5.69
C ASN A 212 -1.18 4.87 -5.65
N VAL A 213 -2.14 5.35 -4.86
CA VAL A 213 -2.40 6.78 -4.67
C VAL A 213 -1.22 7.43 -3.93
N ILE A 214 -0.71 6.76 -2.91
CA ILE A 214 0.42 7.23 -2.11
C ILE A 214 1.69 7.36 -2.96
N SER A 215 1.99 6.36 -3.78
CA SER A 215 3.12 6.41 -4.71
C SER A 215 2.99 7.58 -5.71
N MET A 216 1.78 7.86 -6.21
CA MET A 216 1.51 9.01 -7.08
C MET A 216 1.77 10.35 -6.37
N ILE A 217 1.37 10.47 -5.11
CA ILE A 217 1.60 11.66 -4.27
C ILE A 217 3.10 11.81 -3.96
N THR A 218 3.78 10.71 -3.57
CA THR A 218 5.20 10.72 -3.24
C THR A 218 6.05 11.12 -4.44
N ASN A 219 5.72 10.66 -5.63
CA ASN A 219 6.39 11.07 -6.86
C ASN A 219 6.27 12.58 -7.10
N TYR A 220 5.12 13.20 -6.78
CA TYR A 220 4.97 14.66 -6.83
C TYR A 220 5.86 15.35 -5.79
N ILE A 221 5.89 14.88 -4.56
CA ILE A 221 6.72 15.46 -3.49
C ILE A 221 8.20 15.39 -3.86
N ASN A 222 8.64 14.29 -4.52
CA ASN A 222 10.02 14.12 -4.97
C ASN A 222 10.42 15.03 -6.13
N ASP A 223 9.49 15.38 -7.01
CA ASP A 223 9.78 16.25 -8.17
C ASP A 223 8.64 17.26 -8.41
N PRO A 224 8.55 18.32 -7.60
CA PRO A 224 7.51 19.33 -7.73
C PRO A 224 7.63 20.16 -9.04
N THR A 225 8.77 20.06 -9.73
CA THR A 225 9.01 20.83 -10.97
C THR A 225 8.40 20.19 -12.22
N ASN A 226 8.07 18.91 -12.20
CA ASN A 226 7.47 18.20 -13.33
C ASN A 226 5.95 18.39 -13.36
N THR A 227 5.52 19.54 -13.90
CA THR A 227 4.16 20.05 -13.79
C THR A 227 3.09 19.17 -14.45
N LYS A 228 3.42 18.41 -15.51
CA LYS A 228 2.40 17.64 -16.27
C LYS A 228 2.08 16.26 -15.66
N GLN A 229 3.08 15.55 -15.17
CA GLN A 229 2.89 14.18 -14.64
C GLN A 229 2.45 14.16 -13.18
N HIS A 230 2.86 15.17 -12.39
CA HIS A 230 2.69 15.18 -10.93
C HIS A 230 1.50 16.02 -10.44
N ILE A 231 0.81 16.75 -11.33
CA ILE A 231 -0.37 17.57 -10.97
C ILE A 231 -1.44 16.76 -10.21
N ARG A 232 -1.71 15.53 -10.64
CA ARG A 232 -2.70 14.67 -9.97
C ARG A 232 -2.30 14.32 -8.55
N GLY A 233 -1.04 13.95 -8.33
CA GLY A 233 -0.52 13.64 -6.99
C GLY A 233 -0.67 14.82 -6.05
N ARG A 234 -0.32 16.04 -6.51
CA ARG A 234 -0.50 17.29 -5.78
C ARG A 234 -1.96 17.50 -5.40
N LEU A 235 -2.86 17.46 -6.39
CA LEU A 235 -4.28 17.74 -6.17
C LEU A 235 -4.92 16.73 -5.21
N LEU A 236 -4.53 15.45 -5.30
CA LEU A 236 -4.99 14.41 -4.38
C LEU A 236 -4.46 14.66 -2.96
N TYR A 237 -3.17 15.00 -2.81
CA TYR A 237 -2.60 15.32 -1.50
C TYR A 237 -3.30 16.53 -0.87
N ASP A 238 -3.45 17.63 -1.62
CA ASP A 238 -4.18 18.81 -1.18
C ASP A 238 -5.62 18.48 -0.78
N LEU A 239 -6.31 17.66 -1.58
CA LEU A 239 -7.69 17.24 -1.32
C LEU A 239 -7.80 16.46 -0.01
N PHE A 240 -6.89 15.52 0.25
CA PHE A 240 -6.89 14.71 1.46
C PHE A 240 -6.48 15.49 2.72
N MET A 241 -5.51 16.39 2.60
CA MET A 241 -5.03 17.17 3.74
C MET A 241 -6.00 18.27 4.18
N ASN A 242 -6.70 18.91 3.22
CA ASN A 242 -7.55 20.08 3.49
C ASN A 242 -9.04 19.77 3.69
N CYS A 243 -9.49 18.52 3.52
CA CYS A 243 -10.88 18.14 3.74
C CYS A 243 -11.27 18.22 5.23
N LYS A 244 -12.52 18.66 5.48
CA LYS A 244 -13.03 18.97 6.81
C LYS A 244 -13.90 17.83 7.36
N ASN A 245 -13.70 17.49 8.64
CA ASN A 245 -14.51 16.48 9.35
C ASN A 245 -14.63 15.15 8.60
N THR A 246 -13.54 14.71 7.95
CA THR A 246 -13.46 13.49 7.13
C THR A 246 -12.81 12.37 7.92
N ARG A 247 -13.30 11.14 7.72
CA ARG A 247 -12.68 9.93 8.25
C ARG A 247 -12.06 9.13 7.10
N PHE A 248 -10.90 8.51 7.34
CA PHE A 248 -10.15 7.76 6.33
C PHE A 248 -9.96 6.30 6.72
N ILE A 249 -10.17 5.40 5.77
CA ILE A 249 -9.77 4.00 5.84
C ILE A 249 -8.91 3.70 4.62
N PHE A 250 -7.64 3.42 4.84
CA PHE A 250 -6.71 3.03 3.79
C PHE A 250 -6.52 1.51 3.80
N LEU A 251 -6.76 0.87 2.67
CA LEU A 251 -6.60 -0.57 2.50
C LEU A 251 -5.32 -0.85 1.73
N SER A 252 -4.39 -1.57 2.33
CA SER A 252 -3.20 -2.03 1.64
C SER A 252 -2.62 -3.28 2.27
N GLY A 253 -2.26 -4.25 1.46
CA GLY A 253 -1.43 -5.39 1.90
C GLY A 253 0.06 -5.08 1.87
N THR A 254 0.44 -3.92 1.29
CA THR A 254 1.83 -3.50 1.03
C THR A 254 1.93 -1.98 1.12
N PRO A 255 2.02 -1.42 2.33
CA PRO A 255 1.98 0.04 2.51
C PRO A 255 3.20 0.78 1.94
N ILE A 256 4.32 0.11 1.71
CA ILE A 256 5.52 0.66 1.06
C ILE A 256 5.72 -0.09 -0.26
N ILE A 257 5.92 0.62 -1.37
CA ILE A 257 6.24 0.00 -2.67
C ILE A 257 7.59 0.47 -3.21
N ASN A 258 7.79 1.79 -3.31
CA ASN A 258 8.95 2.37 -3.98
C ASN A 258 9.93 3.02 -3.01
N TYR A 259 9.42 3.79 -2.04
CA TYR A 259 10.24 4.63 -1.16
C TYR A 259 9.78 4.54 0.29
N PRO A 260 10.71 4.51 1.26
CA PRO A 260 10.39 4.58 2.69
C PRO A 260 9.49 5.76 3.05
N LYS A 261 9.73 6.94 2.45
CA LYS A 261 8.95 8.16 2.68
C LYS A 261 7.48 8.10 2.19
N GLU A 262 7.05 7.05 1.49
CA GLU A 262 5.63 6.79 1.25
C GLU A 262 4.84 6.71 2.57
N LEU A 263 5.49 6.27 3.65
CA LEU A 263 4.88 6.20 4.98
C LEU A 263 4.56 7.58 5.54
N SER A 264 5.39 8.60 5.27
CA SER A 264 5.09 9.96 5.71
C SER A 264 3.78 10.47 5.11
N VAL A 265 3.57 10.20 3.82
CA VAL A 265 2.34 10.60 3.11
C VAL A 265 1.12 9.88 3.69
N ILE A 266 1.22 8.54 3.90
CA ILE A 266 0.15 7.75 4.49
C ILE A 266 -0.26 8.33 5.86
N PHE A 267 0.70 8.43 6.76
CA PHE A 267 0.40 8.78 8.15
C PHE A 267 0.05 10.26 8.32
N ASN A 268 0.59 11.15 7.51
CA ASN A 268 0.15 12.54 7.49
C ASN A 268 -1.31 12.68 7.06
N ILE A 269 -1.76 11.94 6.06
CA ILE A 269 -3.18 11.96 5.65
C ILE A 269 -4.07 11.36 6.75
N LEU A 270 -3.67 10.22 7.33
CA LEU A 270 -4.47 9.52 8.36
C LEU A 270 -4.55 10.31 9.67
N LYS A 271 -3.48 10.96 10.08
CA LYS A 271 -3.46 11.83 11.27
C LYS A 271 -4.11 13.19 10.99
N GLY A 272 -3.86 13.74 9.80
CA GLY A 272 -4.17 15.12 9.44
C GLY A 272 -3.15 16.13 10.00
N PRO A 273 -3.16 17.37 9.53
CA PRO A 273 -2.37 18.44 10.12
C PRO A 273 -2.91 18.74 11.52
N VAL A 274 -1.99 18.96 12.45
CA VAL A 274 -2.31 19.37 13.81
C VAL A 274 -1.95 20.85 13.95
N THR A 275 -2.92 21.66 14.38
CA THR A 275 -2.70 23.06 14.59
C THR A 275 -2.29 23.31 16.02
N MET A 276 -1.07 23.80 16.22
CA MET A 276 -0.56 24.25 17.50
C MET A 276 -0.71 25.77 17.63
N PHE A 277 -1.26 26.22 18.73
CA PHE A 277 -1.44 27.62 19.07
C PHE A 277 -0.49 27.99 20.21
N LYS A 278 0.29 29.05 20.02
CA LYS A 278 1.20 29.58 21.04
C LYS A 278 0.79 30.99 21.39
N TYR A 279 0.55 31.25 22.68
CA TYR A 279 0.16 32.54 23.20
C TYR A 279 1.05 32.95 24.37
N ASN A 280 1.25 34.25 24.54
CA ASN A 280 1.80 34.79 25.79
C ASN A 280 0.74 34.70 26.89
N ILE A 281 1.18 34.28 28.06
CA ILE A 281 0.32 34.11 29.23
C ILE A 281 0.97 34.75 30.47
N SER A 282 0.14 35.32 31.32
CA SER A 282 0.54 35.81 32.64
C SER A 282 -0.35 35.18 33.70
N TYR A 283 0.24 34.78 34.82
CA TYR A 283 -0.46 34.18 35.95
C TYR A 283 0.34 34.38 37.24
N PRO A 284 -0.30 34.27 38.45
CA PRO A 284 0.36 34.47 39.73
C PRO A 284 1.45 33.41 39.96
N LYS A 285 2.72 33.83 40.01
CA LYS A 285 3.90 32.94 40.18
C LYS A 285 3.88 32.12 41.49
N LYS A 286 3.25 32.64 42.57
CA LYS A 286 3.15 31.91 43.85
C LYS A 286 2.42 30.59 43.76
N ASN A 287 1.50 30.43 42.79
CA ASN A 287 0.65 29.25 42.63
C ASN A 287 0.83 28.62 41.23
N SER A 288 2.05 28.63 40.71
CA SER A 288 2.37 28.17 39.34
C SER A 288 1.93 26.72 39.08
N SER A 289 2.16 25.80 40.01
CA SER A 289 1.78 24.39 39.87
C SER A 289 0.26 24.19 39.87
N GLU A 290 -0.45 24.89 40.78
CA GLU A 290 -1.92 24.81 40.86
C GLU A 290 -2.58 25.40 39.61
N PHE A 291 -2.02 26.50 39.10
CA PHE A 291 -2.54 27.08 37.85
C PHE A 291 -2.32 26.16 36.66
N LYS A 292 -1.14 25.56 36.50
CA LYS A 292 -0.86 24.57 35.42
C LYS A 292 -1.79 23.35 35.49
N GLU A 293 -2.05 22.85 36.71
CA GLU A 293 -3.01 21.75 36.90
C GLU A 293 -4.45 22.18 36.65
N TYR A 294 -4.85 23.39 37.01
CA TYR A 294 -6.15 23.95 36.69
C TYR A 294 -6.35 24.02 35.17
N VAL A 295 -5.39 24.57 34.42
CA VAL A 295 -5.50 24.69 32.96
C VAL A 295 -5.57 23.33 32.28
N ARG A 296 -4.87 22.31 32.81
CA ARG A 296 -4.96 20.93 32.30
C ARG A 296 -6.36 20.31 32.39
N LYS A 297 -7.21 20.80 33.24
CA LYS A 297 -8.62 20.33 33.38
C LYS A 297 -9.57 20.94 32.36
N PHE A 298 -9.08 21.84 31.47
CA PHE A 298 -9.91 22.34 30.37
C PHE A 298 -10.21 21.25 29.35
N PRO A 299 -11.48 20.89 29.12
CA PRO A 299 -11.85 19.63 28.46
C PRO A 299 -11.60 19.57 26.95
N TYR A 300 -11.19 20.70 26.33
CA TYR A 300 -11.05 20.82 24.88
C TYR A 300 -9.59 21.02 24.43
N ILE A 301 -8.66 20.54 25.24
CA ILE A 301 -7.20 20.53 24.95
C ILE A 301 -6.75 19.07 24.83
N ASP A 302 -6.04 18.75 23.76
CA ASP A 302 -5.36 17.47 23.57
C ASP A 302 -3.93 17.52 24.12
N TYR A 303 -3.20 18.58 23.79
CA TYR A 303 -1.84 18.81 24.26
C TYR A 303 -1.66 20.20 24.84
N MET A 304 -0.85 20.29 25.88
CA MET A 304 -0.53 21.56 26.50
C MET A 304 0.89 21.59 27.10
N LYS A 305 1.62 22.66 26.78
CA LYS A 305 2.89 22.99 27.40
C LYS A 305 2.82 24.43 27.93
N ILE A 306 3.03 24.62 29.22
CA ILE A 306 3.02 25.93 29.86
C ILE A 306 4.44 26.24 30.37
N THR A 307 5.00 27.34 29.91
CA THR A 307 6.20 27.98 30.44
C THR A 307 5.80 29.17 31.32
N ASP A 308 6.77 29.87 31.89
CA ASP A 308 6.48 31.01 32.76
C ASP A 308 5.77 32.18 32.03
N ASN A 309 5.94 32.28 30.70
CA ASN A 309 5.42 33.43 29.94
C ASN A 309 4.62 32.99 28.71
N SER A 310 4.55 31.71 28.39
CA SER A 310 3.82 31.22 27.18
C SER A 310 3.09 29.92 27.41
N ILE A 311 2.04 29.73 26.65
CA ILE A 311 1.29 28.47 26.55
C ILE A 311 1.22 27.99 25.09
N GLU A 312 1.57 26.74 24.90
CA GLU A 312 1.41 26.03 23.64
C GLU A 312 0.31 24.99 23.81
N VAL A 313 -0.69 24.98 22.92
CA VAL A 313 -1.86 24.10 23.01
C VAL A 313 -2.28 23.57 21.66
N THR A 314 -2.78 22.32 21.65
CA THR A 314 -3.55 21.77 20.54
C THR A 314 -4.97 21.49 20.99
N GLN A 315 -5.91 21.59 20.06
CA GLN A 315 -7.34 21.39 20.34
C GLN A 315 -7.72 19.92 20.22
N THR A 316 -8.66 19.46 21.07
CA THR A 316 -9.41 18.22 20.81
C THR A 316 -10.22 18.32 19.54
N THR A 317 -10.50 17.18 18.92
CA THR A 317 -11.46 17.10 17.81
C THR A 317 -12.82 17.62 18.24
N PHE A 318 -13.43 18.52 17.46
CA PHE A 318 -14.75 19.06 17.75
C PHE A 318 -15.80 17.95 17.87
N GLY A 319 -16.73 18.09 18.82
CA GLY A 319 -17.70 17.05 19.18
C GLY A 319 -17.22 16.13 20.31
N PHE A 320 -16.00 16.34 20.81
CA PHE A 320 -15.42 15.54 21.88
C PHE A 320 -14.83 16.41 22.98
N ALA A 321 -14.81 15.88 24.21
CA ALA A 321 -14.15 16.43 25.38
C ALA A 321 -13.23 15.38 26.01
N ILE A 322 -12.18 15.84 26.70
CA ILE A 322 -11.25 15.00 27.48
C ILE A 322 -11.48 15.29 28.96
N LYS A 323 -11.70 14.25 29.75
CA LYS A 323 -11.77 14.32 31.20
C LYS A 323 -11.09 13.11 31.82
N ASP A 324 -10.19 13.33 32.76
CA ASP A 324 -9.44 12.26 33.42
C ASP A 324 -8.78 11.31 32.42
N ASP A 325 -8.11 11.87 31.40
CA ASP A 325 -7.43 11.15 30.31
C ASP A 325 -8.37 10.27 29.44
N LYS A 326 -9.69 10.51 29.49
CA LYS A 326 -10.68 9.80 28.68
C LYS A 326 -11.45 10.73 27.76
N ILE A 327 -11.76 10.24 26.58
CA ILE A 327 -12.53 10.95 25.55
C ILE A 327 -14.01 10.62 25.70
N PHE A 328 -14.83 11.66 25.60
CA PHE A 328 -16.29 11.57 25.62
C PHE A 328 -16.88 12.36 24.46
N LEU A 329 -18.00 11.90 23.95
CA LEU A 329 -18.86 12.72 23.08
C LEU A 329 -19.42 13.88 23.89
N ASP A 330 -19.35 15.09 23.36
CA ASP A 330 -19.88 16.29 24.01
C ASP A 330 -20.58 17.18 22.99
N ASP A 331 -21.89 17.18 23.02
CA ASP A 331 -22.72 18.02 22.15
C ASP A 331 -22.51 19.53 22.42
N ASN A 332 -21.99 19.87 23.58
CA ASN A 332 -21.62 21.25 23.95
C ASN A 332 -20.18 21.62 23.55
N SER A 333 -19.45 20.72 22.89
CA SER A 333 -18.12 21.02 22.39
C SER A 333 -18.11 22.28 21.49
N PRO A 334 -17.03 23.11 21.52
CA PRO A 334 -16.91 24.21 20.59
C PRO A 334 -17.08 23.75 19.14
N LYS A 335 -17.82 24.52 18.34
CA LYS A 335 -18.09 24.16 16.94
C LYS A 335 -16.99 24.62 15.96
N ASN A 336 -16.17 25.56 16.40
CA ASN A 336 -15.07 26.11 15.62
C ASN A 336 -14.01 26.74 16.52
N HIS A 337 -12.88 27.14 15.95
CA HIS A 337 -11.75 27.72 16.66
C HIS A 337 -12.13 29.03 17.38
N VAL A 338 -12.95 29.88 16.79
CA VAL A 338 -13.37 31.18 17.37
C VAL A 338 -14.12 30.98 18.70
N GLU A 339 -15.02 29.98 18.72
CA GLU A 339 -15.75 29.63 19.95
C GLU A 339 -14.79 28.99 20.98
N TRP A 340 -13.89 28.13 20.53
CA TRP A 340 -12.91 27.47 21.37
C TRP A 340 -12.03 28.52 22.09
N ILE A 341 -11.43 29.47 21.35
CA ILE A 341 -10.52 30.46 21.95
C ILE A 341 -11.25 31.39 22.94
N LYS A 342 -12.50 31.73 22.66
CA LYS A 342 -13.35 32.51 23.55
C LYS A 342 -13.56 31.77 24.89
N ARG A 343 -13.92 30.48 24.82
CA ARG A 343 -14.13 29.64 26.00
C ARG A 343 -12.80 29.44 26.77
N PHE A 344 -11.71 29.21 26.04
CA PHE A 344 -10.40 29.03 26.64
C PHE A 344 -9.92 30.30 27.38
N LYS A 345 -10.04 31.46 26.75
CA LYS A 345 -9.74 32.74 27.39
C LYS A 345 -10.54 32.93 28.66
N THR A 346 -11.83 32.70 28.63
CA THR A 346 -12.71 32.82 29.80
C THR A 346 -12.28 31.83 30.89
N TYR A 347 -11.96 30.59 30.55
CA TYR A 347 -11.50 29.58 31.49
C TYR A 347 -10.17 30.00 32.19
N ILE A 348 -9.20 30.46 31.39
CA ILE A 348 -7.93 30.98 31.91
C ILE A 348 -8.15 32.12 32.90
N SER A 349 -9.08 33.03 32.61
CA SER A 349 -9.38 34.18 33.49
C SER A 349 -10.00 33.76 34.86
N TYR A 350 -10.83 32.72 34.87
CA TYR A 350 -11.34 32.14 36.13
C TYR A 350 -10.21 31.53 36.99
N GLY A 351 -9.14 31.01 36.39
CA GLY A 351 -7.95 30.55 37.06
C GLY A 351 -6.98 31.69 37.47
N LYS A 352 -7.41 32.96 37.38
CA LYS A 352 -6.61 34.17 37.66
C LYS A 352 -5.41 34.33 36.69
N GLY A 353 -5.43 33.73 35.54
CA GLY A 353 -4.49 33.94 34.43
C GLY A 353 -5.03 34.96 33.42
N ASN A 354 -4.15 35.49 32.60
CA ASN A 354 -4.52 36.29 31.43
C ASN A 354 -3.74 35.80 30.22
N ILE A 355 -4.43 35.67 29.10
CA ILE A 355 -3.86 35.24 27.80
C ILE A 355 -3.94 36.41 26.82
N ASP A 356 -2.80 36.74 26.20
CA ASP A 356 -2.73 37.73 25.16
C ASP A 356 -3.02 37.08 23.81
N LEU A 357 -4.23 37.27 23.29
CA LEU A 357 -4.64 36.69 21.98
C LEU A 357 -3.92 37.33 20.80
N ASN A 358 -3.41 38.57 20.94
CA ASN A 358 -2.68 39.25 19.87
C ASN A 358 -1.26 38.68 19.69
N SER A 359 -0.74 37.99 20.70
CA SER A 359 0.55 37.28 20.62
C SER A 359 0.45 35.93 19.94
N GLY A 360 -0.74 35.52 19.45
CA GLY A 360 -1.01 34.19 18.91
C GLY A 360 -0.16 33.87 17.68
N VAL A 361 0.64 32.82 17.80
CA VAL A 361 1.32 32.18 16.66
C VAL A 361 0.67 30.83 16.41
N THR A 362 0.31 30.59 15.14
CA THR A 362 -0.29 29.35 14.71
C THR A 362 0.71 28.58 13.87
N GLN A 363 0.88 27.31 14.18
CA GLN A 363 1.74 26.42 13.42
C GLN A 363 1.00 25.14 13.09
N GLU A 364 1.04 24.74 11.81
CA GLU A 364 0.58 23.42 11.39
C GLU A 364 1.75 22.43 11.44
N LEU A 365 1.52 21.31 12.11
CA LEU A 365 2.50 20.24 12.28
C LEU A 365 2.01 18.98 11.55
N LEU A 366 2.93 18.34 10.86
CA LEU A 366 2.68 17.03 10.26
C LEU A 366 3.19 15.93 11.21
N CYS A 367 2.50 14.81 11.22
CA CYS A 367 2.87 13.63 12.00
C CYS A 367 4.30 13.16 11.68
N LEU A 368 4.63 13.13 10.37
CA LEU A 368 5.96 12.80 9.87
C LEU A 368 6.40 13.84 8.84
N PRO A 369 7.60 14.43 8.94
CA PRO A 369 8.12 15.40 7.99
C PRO A 369 8.42 14.72 6.66
N SER A 370 7.62 15.02 5.62
CA SER A 370 7.72 14.32 4.32
C SER A 370 9.00 14.66 3.54
N ASP A 371 9.49 15.87 3.69
CA ASP A 371 10.71 16.38 3.06
C ASP A 371 12.00 15.87 3.73
N LYS A 372 11.93 15.58 5.04
CA LYS A 372 13.06 15.15 5.86
C LYS A 372 12.94 13.72 6.37
N PHE A 373 12.01 12.94 5.85
CA PHE A 373 11.72 11.59 6.36
C PHE A 373 12.96 10.69 6.34
N ASP A 374 13.65 10.65 5.20
CA ASP A 374 14.83 9.79 5.04
C ASP A 374 15.96 10.24 5.98
N GLU A 375 16.20 11.56 6.10
CA GLU A 375 17.20 12.12 7.02
C GLU A 375 16.88 11.85 8.50
N SER A 376 15.60 11.83 8.86
CA SER A 376 15.14 11.64 10.24
C SER A 376 15.14 10.19 10.70
N PHE A 377 14.88 9.25 9.79
CA PHE A 377 14.58 7.87 10.16
C PHE A 377 15.45 6.82 9.46
N ILE A 378 16.33 7.22 8.52
CA ILE A 378 17.19 6.29 7.77
C ILE A 378 18.63 6.75 7.83
N LYS A 379 19.52 5.87 8.34
CA LYS A 379 20.96 6.10 8.38
C LYS A 379 21.68 4.94 7.66
N GLY A 380 22.12 5.18 6.43
CA GLY A 380 22.68 4.14 5.59
C GLY A 380 21.62 3.08 5.23
N ASN A 381 21.82 1.84 5.66
CA ASN A 381 20.89 0.73 5.47
C ASN A 381 20.11 0.36 6.76
N GLN A 382 20.18 1.19 7.80
CA GLN A 382 19.53 0.94 9.08
C GLN A 382 18.49 2.00 9.38
N LEU A 383 17.53 1.67 10.25
CA LEU A 383 16.59 2.65 10.78
C LEU A 383 17.22 3.39 11.94
N ASP A 384 16.99 4.70 11.97
CA ASP A 384 17.30 5.58 13.09
C ASP A 384 16.01 6.06 13.75
N ASN A 385 16.07 6.52 14.99
CA ASN A 385 14.93 7.10 15.73
C ASN A 385 13.64 6.25 15.71
N ILE A 386 13.77 4.92 15.78
CA ILE A 386 12.67 3.96 15.68
C ILE A 386 11.55 4.25 16.68
N GLU A 387 11.90 4.64 17.90
CA GLU A 387 10.92 4.91 18.95
C GLU A 387 10.08 6.15 18.62
N VAL A 388 10.72 7.20 18.10
CA VAL A 388 10.05 8.41 17.64
C VAL A 388 9.11 8.09 16.50
N PHE A 389 9.57 7.31 15.52
CA PHE A 389 8.73 6.86 14.42
C PHE A 389 7.51 6.08 14.91
N SER A 390 7.73 5.06 15.75
CA SER A 390 6.66 4.22 16.31
C SER A 390 5.67 5.03 17.12
N ARG A 391 6.15 5.98 17.94
CA ARG A 391 5.31 6.87 18.76
C ARG A 391 4.41 7.75 17.89
N ARG A 392 4.90 8.26 16.76
CA ARG A 392 4.14 9.16 15.89
C ARG A 392 3.05 8.45 15.10
N ILE A 393 3.23 7.15 14.81
CA ILE A 393 2.26 6.35 14.04
C ILE A 393 1.30 5.53 14.91
N ILE A 394 1.48 5.54 16.23
CA ILE A 394 0.59 4.80 17.13
C ILE A 394 -0.85 5.23 16.95
N GLY A 395 -1.78 4.26 16.93
CA GLY A 395 -3.20 4.52 16.70
C GLY A 395 -3.60 4.71 15.24
N LEU A 396 -2.66 4.65 14.28
CA LEU A 396 -2.93 4.87 12.86
C LEU A 396 -2.91 3.59 12.01
N VAL A 397 -2.63 2.44 12.61
CA VAL A 397 -2.51 1.15 11.92
C VAL A 397 -3.29 0.06 12.63
N SER A 398 -4.00 -0.77 11.88
CA SER A 398 -4.45 -2.11 12.27
C SER A 398 -3.66 -3.12 11.44
N TYR A 399 -3.08 -4.12 12.09
CA TYR A 399 -2.32 -5.18 11.41
C TYR A 399 -2.97 -6.54 11.64
N TYR A 400 -3.36 -7.16 10.54
CA TYR A 400 -3.77 -8.55 10.52
C TYR A 400 -3.04 -9.27 9.38
N GLY A 401 -2.08 -10.03 9.75
CA GLY A 401 -1.35 -10.89 8.84
C GLY A 401 -0.93 -12.12 9.61
N ASP A 402 -0.92 -13.25 8.96
CA ASP A 402 -0.25 -14.39 9.54
C ASP A 402 1.22 -14.03 9.71
N SER A 403 1.73 -14.21 10.92
CA SER A 403 3.15 -14.12 11.27
C SER A 403 4.05 -15.01 10.38
N HIS A 404 3.45 -15.79 9.50
CA HIS A 404 4.09 -16.66 8.53
C HIS A 404 3.67 -16.29 7.08
N LYS A 405 3.73 -15.01 6.72
CA LYS A 405 3.90 -14.68 5.30
C LYS A 405 5.10 -15.48 4.81
N TYR A 406 5.07 -15.87 3.53
CA TYR A 406 6.26 -16.34 2.83
C TYR A 406 7.33 -15.23 2.85
N GLU A 407 7.90 -14.94 4.05
CA GLU A 407 8.98 -13.96 4.17
C GLU A 407 10.20 -14.60 3.52
N ILE A 408 10.44 -14.19 2.29
CA ILE A 408 11.66 -14.56 1.57
C ILE A 408 12.77 -13.75 2.23
N ASP A 409 13.59 -14.42 3.03
CA ASP A 409 14.75 -13.82 3.65
C ASP A 409 15.67 -13.25 2.55
N PRO A 410 15.94 -11.94 2.53
CA PRO A 410 16.82 -11.35 1.51
C PRO A 410 18.22 -11.93 1.50
N GLU A 411 18.73 -12.40 2.65
CA GLU A 411 20.06 -13.00 2.76
C GLU A 411 20.08 -14.42 2.18
N LYS A 412 18.93 -15.10 2.15
CA LYS A 412 18.76 -16.46 1.64
C LYS A 412 18.17 -16.53 0.24
N ILE A 413 18.17 -15.42 -0.51
CA ILE A 413 17.57 -15.37 -1.85
C ILE A 413 18.23 -16.34 -2.86
N ASN A 414 19.44 -16.76 -2.56
CA ASN A 414 20.19 -17.74 -3.34
C ASN A 414 19.97 -19.20 -2.86
N ASP A 415 19.15 -19.41 -1.82
CA ASP A 415 18.87 -20.73 -1.30
C ASP A 415 17.48 -21.20 -1.74
N LYS A 416 17.33 -22.52 -1.81
CA LYS A 416 16.02 -23.13 -2.04
C LYS A 416 15.20 -23.04 -0.75
N MET A 417 14.08 -22.30 -0.79
CA MET A 417 13.20 -22.13 0.35
C MET A 417 11.87 -22.86 0.15
N VAL A 418 11.38 -23.54 1.18
CA VAL A 418 10.10 -24.25 1.17
C VAL A 418 9.20 -23.70 2.26
N PHE A 419 8.02 -23.28 1.87
CA PHE A 419 7.01 -22.71 2.78
C PHE A 419 5.78 -23.61 2.81
N THR A 420 5.35 -23.98 4.00
CA THR A 420 4.16 -24.81 4.20
C THR A 420 3.23 -24.13 5.20
N LYS A 421 1.95 -24.00 4.82
CA LYS A 421 0.93 -23.40 5.67
C LYS A 421 -0.42 -24.08 5.44
N LYS A 422 -1.16 -24.32 6.53
CA LYS A 422 -2.49 -24.97 6.49
C LYS A 422 -3.45 -24.22 5.56
N GLY A 423 -4.05 -24.94 4.62
CA GLY A 423 -5.00 -24.39 3.63
C GLY A 423 -4.37 -23.64 2.46
N PHE A 424 -3.04 -23.45 2.45
CA PHE A 424 -2.29 -22.90 1.32
C PHE A 424 -1.53 -24.01 0.60
N PRO A 425 -1.20 -23.85 -0.70
CA PRO A 425 -0.28 -24.76 -1.36
C PRO A 425 1.12 -24.68 -0.74
N THR A 426 1.84 -25.77 -0.70
CA THR A 426 3.27 -25.75 -0.38
C THR A 426 4.00 -24.97 -1.47
N MET A 427 4.66 -23.87 -1.10
CA MET A 427 5.42 -23.05 -2.03
C MET A 427 6.89 -23.35 -1.94
N THR A 428 7.53 -23.61 -3.08
CA THR A 428 8.98 -23.74 -3.18
C THR A 428 9.52 -22.57 -4.00
N VAL A 429 10.32 -21.70 -3.38
CA VAL A 429 11.05 -20.66 -4.08
C VAL A 429 12.44 -21.19 -4.42
N HIS A 430 12.72 -21.26 -5.72
CA HIS A 430 14.01 -21.71 -6.21
C HIS A 430 15.03 -20.54 -6.18
N PRO A 431 16.34 -20.85 -6.05
CA PRO A 431 17.40 -19.87 -6.24
C PRO A 431 17.22 -19.12 -7.55
N ILE A 432 17.73 -17.88 -7.61
CA ILE A 432 17.72 -17.12 -8.87
C ILE A 432 18.57 -17.88 -9.90
N GLU A 433 17.93 -18.29 -10.99
CA GLU A 433 18.63 -18.99 -12.07
C GLU A 433 19.41 -18.00 -12.92
N LYS A 434 20.71 -18.08 -12.83
CA LYS A 434 21.65 -17.27 -13.60
C LYS A 434 21.87 -17.90 -14.97
N LEU A 435 21.49 -17.19 -16.01
CA LEU A 435 21.62 -17.61 -17.41
C LEU A 435 22.69 -16.75 -18.09
N GLN A 436 23.69 -17.40 -18.68
CA GLN A 436 24.74 -16.69 -19.38
C GLN A 436 24.22 -16.00 -20.64
N MET A 437 24.66 -14.77 -20.85
CA MET A 437 24.34 -13.99 -22.04
C MET A 437 25.05 -14.60 -23.25
N THR A 438 24.35 -14.71 -24.37
CA THR A 438 24.95 -15.12 -25.62
C THR A 438 25.73 -13.98 -26.28
N ASN A 439 26.56 -14.29 -27.28
CA ASN A 439 27.31 -13.26 -28.02
C ASN A 439 26.38 -12.26 -28.71
N THR A 440 25.26 -12.75 -29.29
CA THR A 440 24.22 -11.90 -29.89
C THR A 440 23.57 -10.97 -28.86
N GLN A 441 23.23 -11.50 -27.67
CA GLN A 441 22.67 -10.69 -26.58
C GLN A 441 23.71 -9.67 -26.09
N TYR A 442 24.98 -10.06 -25.90
CA TYR A 442 26.02 -9.17 -25.42
C TYR A 442 26.23 -7.98 -26.36
N ALA A 443 26.39 -8.24 -27.67
CA ALA A 443 26.54 -7.18 -28.65
C ALA A 443 25.37 -6.18 -28.64
N ARG A 444 24.15 -6.67 -28.50
CA ARG A 444 22.94 -5.83 -28.39
C ARG A 444 22.91 -5.08 -27.05
N TYR A 445 23.21 -5.76 -25.96
CA TYR A 445 23.25 -5.21 -24.59
C TYR A 445 24.26 -4.06 -24.50
N GLN A 446 25.48 -4.26 -24.98
CA GLN A 446 26.53 -3.25 -25.00
C GLN A 446 26.08 -1.99 -25.74
N LYS A 447 25.48 -2.16 -26.94
CA LYS A 447 24.98 -1.03 -27.77
C LYS A 447 23.90 -0.23 -27.00
N GLU A 448 22.93 -0.88 -26.41
CA GLU A 448 21.82 -0.21 -25.69
C GLU A 448 22.31 0.39 -24.35
N ARG A 449 23.19 -0.30 -23.63
CA ARG A 449 23.73 0.20 -22.35
C ARG A 449 24.63 1.43 -22.54
N LEU A 450 25.46 1.46 -23.55
CA LEU A 450 26.27 2.64 -23.90
C LEU A 450 25.39 3.86 -24.25
N LYS A 451 24.28 3.66 -24.95
CA LYS A 451 23.30 4.74 -25.20
C LYS A 451 22.69 5.26 -23.90
N GLU A 452 22.32 4.37 -22.96
CA GLU A 452 21.77 4.75 -21.65
C GLU A 452 22.81 5.56 -20.85
N ILE A 453 24.05 5.08 -20.73
CA ILE A 453 25.13 5.77 -20.02
C ILE A 453 25.35 7.18 -20.59
N ARG A 454 25.43 7.30 -21.93
CA ARG A 454 25.56 8.62 -22.57
C ARG A 454 24.42 9.57 -22.25
N ASN A 455 23.19 9.06 -22.29
CA ASN A 455 21.99 9.84 -21.94
C ASN A 455 22.01 10.29 -20.47
N ASP A 456 22.45 9.41 -19.57
CA ASP A 456 22.54 9.73 -18.14
C ASP A 456 23.63 10.77 -17.87
N LEU A 457 24.79 10.66 -18.53
CA LEU A 457 25.86 11.68 -18.47
C LEU A 457 25.40 13.02 -19.04
N GLN A 458 24.66 13.05 -20.15
CA GLN A 458 24.13 14.28 -20.72
C GLN A 458 23.08 14.93 -19.78
N LYS A 459 22.24 14.12 -19.13
CA LYS A 459 21.29 14.62 -18.12
C LYS A 459 22.02 15.18 -16.92
N ALA A 460 23.06 14.50 -16.42
CA ALA A 460 23.88 14.96 -15.31
C ALA A 460 24.59 16.27 -15.65
N ALA A 461 25.20 16.39 -16.84
CA ALA A 461 25.85 17.62 -17.31
C ALA A 461 24.87 18.81 -17.41
N ARG A 462 23.63 18.55 -17.89
CA ARG A 462 22.57 19.59 -17.92
C ARG A 462 22.09 19.97 -16.53
N LYS A 463 22.22 19.10 -15.52
CA LYS A 463 21.90 19.36 -14.12
C LYS A 463 23.01 20.18 -13.43
N MET A 464 24.27 19.91 -13.72
CA MET A 464 25.40 20.72 -13.17
C MET A 464 25.33 22.19 -13.59
N SER A 465 24.66 22.52 -14.69
CA SER A 465 24.37 23.91 -15.08
C SER A 465 23.17 24.54 -14.34
N ARG A 466 22.45 23.78 -13.56
CA ARG A 466 21.32 24.21 -12.68
C ARG A 466 21.56 23.61 -11.30
N VAL A 467 22.16 24.44 -10.45
CA VAL A 467 22.49 24.24 -9.03
C VAL A 467 21.62 23.17 -8.30
N PHE A 468 22.33 22.21 -7.67
CA PHE A 468 21.90 21.39 -6.52
C PHE A 468 20.41 21.02 -6.45
N GLU A 469 20.06 19.79 -6.89
CA GLU A 469 19.02 18.95 -6.32
C GLU A 469 18.87 17.64 -7.14
N ASP A 470 18.81 16.52 -6.44
CA ASP A 470 18.16 15.27 -6.81
C ASP A 470 18.99 13.99 -7.10
N GLU A 471 19.23 13.26 -6.00
CA GLU A 471 19.52 11.81 -6.05
C GLU A 471 18.24 10.92 -6.23
N GLY A 472 17.07 11.52 -6.45
CA GLY A 472 15.76 10.84 -6.40
C GLY A 472 15.05 10.55 -7.73
N LYS A 473 15.61 10.88 -8.90
CA LYS A 473 14.85 10.78 -10.16
C LYS A 473 14.83 9.39 -10.81
N GLU A 474 13.63 8.85 -10.79
CA GLU A 474 12.98 7.89 -11.71
C GLU A 474 13.74 6.62 -12.12
N LEU A 475 13.61 5.63 -11.29
CA LEU A 475 13.89 4.23 -11.62
C LEU A 475 12.99 3.64 -12.74
N THR A 476 11.93 4.32 -13.16
CA THR A 476 11.05 3.85 -14.26
C THR A 476 11.73 3.82 -15.62
N THR A 477 12.80 4.60 -15.80
CA THR A 477 13.63 4.59 -17.00
C THR A 477 15.05 4.05 -16.75
N TYR A 478 15.38 3.72 -15.51
CA TYR A 478 16.70 3.22 -15.14
C TYR A 478 16.97 1.87 -15.81
N ARG A 479 17.99 1.83 -16.66
CA ARG A 479 18.42 0.63 -17.39
C ARG A 479 17.29 -0.09 -18.17
N ALA A 480 16.20 0.61 -18.55
CA ALA A 480 15.00 -0.04 -19.11
C ALA A 480 15.27 -0.74 -20.45
N ARG A 481 16.17 -0.21 -21.29
CA ARG A 481 16.50 -0.82 -22.58
C ARG A 481 17.47 -2.00 -22.41
N SER A 482 18.52 -1.82 -21.64
CA SER A 482 19.47 -2.89 -21.34
C SER A 482 18.82 -4.02 -20.54
N LEU A 483 17.88 -3.73 -19.63
CA LEU A 483 17.07 -4.73 -18.92
C LEU A 483 16.20 -5.52 -19.91
N ALA A 484 15.58 -4.88 -20.88
CA ALA A 484 14.80 -5.56 -21.92
C ALA A 484 15.68 -6.53 -22.74
N VAL A 485 16.90 -6.13 -23.07
CA VAL A 485 17.86 -7.02 -23.77
C VAL A 485 18.28 -8.21 -22.89
N CYS A 486 18.29 -8.09 -21.55
CA CYS A 486 18.47 -9.24 -20.67
C CYS A 486 17.38 -10.32 -20.85
N ASN A 487 16.20 -9.95 -21.30
CA ASN A 487 15.15 -10.91 -21.61
C ASN A 487 15.31 -11.49 -23.02
N PHE A 488 15.54 -10.62 -23.99
CA PHE A 488 15.55 -11.01 -25.40
C PHE A 488 16.38 -10.05 -26.25
N ALA A 489 17.17 -10.57 -27.16
CA ALA A 489 17.91 -9.78 -28.15
C ALA A 489 17.40 -10.06 -29.56
N TYR A 490 16.96 -9.04 -30.29
CA TYR A 490 16.73 -9.17 -31.72
C TYR A 490 18.03 -9.48 -32.48
N PRO A 491 18.01 -10.27 -33.56
CA PRO A 491 19.14 -10.42 -34.44
C PRO A 491 19.75 -9.06 -34.83
N LEU A 492 21.06 -8.99 -34.97
CA LEU A 492 21.77 -7.73 -35.28
C LEU A 492 21.29 -7.09 -36.59
N THR A 493 20.77 -7.92 -37.53
CA THR A 493 20.17 -7.47 -38.81
C THR A 493 18.82 -6.77 -38.66
N ILE A 494 18.16 -6.88 -37.47
CA ILE A 494 16.87 -6.27 -37.22
C ILE A 494 17.07 -5.09 -36.29
N GLU A 495 17.01 -3.86 -36.84
CA GLU A 495 17.08 -2.64 -36.04
C GLU A 495 15.75 -1.91 -36.03
N PRO A 496 15.37 -1.31 -34.87
CA PRO A 496 14.28 -0.37 -34.81
C PRO A 496 14.63 0.87 -35.64
N ASP A 497 13.72 1.34 -36.47
CA ASP A 497 13.91 2.59 -37.20
C ASP A 497 13.76 3.79 -36.21
N GLU A 498 14.89 4.33 -35.78
CA GLU A 498 14.93 5.42 -34.78
C GLU A 498 14.41 6.77 -35.37
N ARG A 499 14.21 6.86 -36.69
CA ARG A 499 13.66 8.04 -37.35
C ARG A 499 12.16 8.19 -37.20
N ILE A 500 11.49 7.16 -36.75
CA ILE A 500 10.05 7.23 -36.47
C ILE A 500 9.84 7.92 -35.11
N HIS A 501 9.40 9.18 -35.15
CA HIS A 501 9.16 10.01 -33.98
C HIS A 501 8.20 9.35 -32.97
N ALA A 502 8.29 9.75 -31.70
CA ALA A 502 7.48 9.27 -30.56
C ALA A 502 5.96 9.26 -30.80
N LYS A 503 5.44 10.07 -31.75
CA LYS A 503 4.02 10.09 -32.17
C LYS A 503 3.58 8.83 -32.91
N ASN A 504 4.49 8.00 -33.44
CA ASN A 504 4.19 6.78 -34.18
C ASN A 504 4.78 5.52 -33.54
N ARG A 505 4.90 5.52 -32.21
CA ARG A 505 5.51 4.41 -31.46
C ARG A 505 4.87 3.05 -31.78
N ASP A 506 3.56 2.97 -31.88
CA ASP A 506 2.82 1.74 -32.15
C ASP A 506 3.13 1.21 -33.56
N LYS A 507 3.24 2.09 -34.54
CA LYS A 507 3.63 1.72 -35.91
C LYS A 507 5.06 1.17 -35.98
N MET A 508 5.99 1.78 -35.21
CA MET A 508 7.38 1.29 -35.10
C MET A 508 7.41 -0.10 -34.47
N LEU A 509 6.63 -0.32 -33.40
CA LEU A 509 6.56 -1.62 -32.73
C LEU A 509 6.00 -2.70 -33.66
N GLN A 510 4.96 -2.36 -34.43
CA GLN A 510 4.36 -3.28 -35.40
C GLN A 510 5.37 -3.63 -36.53
N GLN A 511 6.11 -2.66 -37.02
CA GLN A 511 7.15 -2.92 -38.06
C GLN A 511 8.29 -3.80 -37.55
N LEU A 512 8.75 -3.53 -36.31
CA LEU A 512 9.77 -4.36 -35.66
C LEU A 512 9.28 -5.80 -35.49
N GLN A 513 8.04 -5.97 -35.06
CA GLN A 513 7.42 -7.28 -34.89
C GLN A 513 7.30 -8.02 -36.23
N ASN A 514 6.84 -7.35 -37.28
CA ASN A 514 6.72 -7.95 -38.62
C ASN A 514 8.07 -8.41 -39.17
N LYS A 515 9.14 -7.62 -38.97
CA LYS A 515 10.52 -8.01 -39.35
C LYS A 515 10.99 -9.24 -38.57
N PHE A 516 10.67 -9.31 -37.28
CA PHE A 516 11.04 -10.46 -36.45
C PHE A 516 10.23 -11.72 -36.80
N ASP A 517 8.94 -11.60 -37.07
CA ASP A 517 8.09 -12.72 -37.54
C ASP A 517 8.61 -13.26 -38.87
N ALA A 518 9.00 -12.37 -39.81
CA ALA A 518 9.60 -12.76 -41.06
C ALA A 518 10.93 -13.51 -40.87
N TYR A 519 11.82 -12.99 -40.00
CA TYR A 519 13.09 -13.68 -39.66
C TYR A 519 12.84 -15.08 -39.09
N VAL A 520 11.97 -15.19 -38.08
CA VAL A 520 11.68 -16.48 -37.42
C VAL A 520 11.06 -17.48 -38.41
N SER A 521 10.31 -17.01 -39.41
CA SER A 521 9.72 -17.87 -40.46
C SER A 521 10.77 -18.47 -41.40
N THR A 522 11.92 -17.84 -41.56
CA THR A 522 13.01 -18.34 -42.40
C THR A 522 13.86 -19.43 -41.74
N LEU A 523 13.77 -19.56 -40.38
CA LEU A 523 14.56 -20.55 -39.64
C LEU A 523 14.10 -21.98 -39.97
N LYS A 524 15.03 -22.86 -40.31
CA LYS A 524 14.75 -24.28 -40.51
C LYS A 524 14.41 -24.94 -39.18
N HIS A 525 13.63 -26.00 -39.22
CA HIS A 525 13.16 -26.70 -38.01
C HIS A 525 14.31 -27.25 -37.17
N GLU A 526 15.39 -27.71 -37.83
CA GLU A 526 16.60 -28.24 -37.20
C GLU A 526 17.38 -27.19 -36.41
N ASP A 527 17.45 -25.94 -36.93
CA ASP A 527 18.20 -24.83 -36.34
C ASP A 527 17.35 -23.99 -35.39
N LEU A 528 16.06 -24.27 -35.31
CA LEU A 528 15.11 -23.44 -34.57
C LEU A 528 15.46 -23.36 -33.09
N LYS A 529 15.83 -24.47 -32.47
CA LYS A 529 16.20 -24.55 -31.06
C LYS A 529 17.43 -23.70 -30.77
N SER A 530 18.53 -23.94 -31.49
CA SER A 530 19.79 -23.23 -31.28
C SER A 530 19.67 -21.74 -31.58
N SER A 531 19.00 -21.36 -32.68
CA SER A 531 18.75 -19.97 -33.03
C SER A 531 17.90 -19.22 -31.99
N LEU A 532 16.84 -19.86 -31.45
CA LEU A 532 16.01 -19.24 -30.42
C LEU A 532 16.70 -19.17 -29.06
N GLN A 533 17.54 -20.16 -28.72
CA GLN A 533 18.38 -20.10 -27.52
C GLN A 533 19.43 -18.98 -27.63
N GLU A 534 19.98 -18.74 -28.82
CA GLU A 534 20.91 -17.63 -29.06
C GLU A 534 20.28 -16.25 -28.82
N LEU A 535 19.01 -16.08 -29.20
CA LEU A 535 18.28 -14.82 -29.01
C LEU A 535 17.81 -14.61 -27.56
N SER A 536 17.48 -15.69 -26.83
CA SER A 536 16.97 -15.63 -25.46
C SER A 536 17.11 -16.97 -24.73
N PRO A 537 18.23 -17.22 -24.04
CA PRO A 537 18.35 -18.36 -23.13
C PRO A 537 17.23 -18.40 -22.09
N LYS A 538 16.81 -17.20 -21.63
CA LYS A 538 15.76 -17.01 -20.62
C LYS A 538 14.39 -17.52 -21.12
N TYR A 539 13.91 -17.06 -22.27
CA TYR A 539 12.62 -17.48 -22.82
C TYR A 539 12.62 -18.95 -23.24
N TRP A 540 13.73 -19.44 -23.74
CA TRP A 540 13.89 -20.85 -24.02
C TRP A 540 13.71 -21.69 -22.76
N LYS A 541 14.37 -21.34 -21.67
CA LYS A 541 14.31 -22.05 -20.38
C LYS A 541 12.91 -22.04 -19.79
N ILE A 542 12.23 -20.90 -19.83
CA ILE A 542 10.87 -20.75 -19.33
C ILE A 542 9.90 -21.66 -20.12
N GLN A 543 9.93 -21.60 -21.44
CA GLN A 543 9.04 -22.41 -22.26
C GLN A 543 9.28 -23.93 -22.10
N GLU A 544 10.54 -24.32 -21.97
CA GLU A 544 10.92 -25.70 -21.69
C GLU A 544 10.27 -26.18 -20.37
N ARG A 545 10.41 -25.40 -19.29
CA ARG A 545 9.77 -25.72 -18.00
C ARG A 545 8.26 -25.79 -18.06
N ILE A 546 7.63 -24.85 -18.76
CA ILE A 546 6.18 -24.85 -18.94
C ILE A 546 5.74 -26.14 -19.66
N LEU A 547 6.45 -26.54 -20.70
CA LEU A 547 6.11 -27.75 -21.48
C LEU A 547 6.14 -29.01 -20.61
N TYR A 548 7.14 -29.14 -19.74
CA TYR A 548 7.31 -30.30 -18.86
C TYR A 548 6.59 -30.19 -17.50
N SER A 549 5.89 -29.08 -17.26
CA SER A 549 5.11 -28.92 -16.02
C SER A 549 4.00 -29.96 -15.91
N LYS A 550 3.77 -30.51 -14.71
CA LYS A 550 2.66 -31.44 -14.44
C LYS A 550 1.28 -30.78 -14.43
N GLY A 551 1.19 -29.47 -14.54
CA GLY A 551 -0.06 -28.72 -14.55
C GLY A 551 0.12 -27.33 -15.17
N THR A 552 -0.73 -26.39 -14.77
CA THR A 552 -0.74 -25.04 -15.32
C THR A 552 0.46 -24.21 -14.80
N SER A 553 0.91 -23.28 -15.64
CA SER A 553 2.02 -22.36 -15.31
C SER A 553 1.59 -20.92 -15.52
N VAL A 554 2.09 -20.02 -14.65
CA VAL A 554 1.90 -18.57 -14.76
C VAL A 554 3.24 -17.92 -15.08
N VAL A 555 3.25 -16.99 -16.02
CA VAL A 555 4.44 -16.21 -16.40
C VAL A 555 4.14 -14.74 -16.19
N TYR A 556 4.95 -14.09 -15.37
CA TYR A 556 4.87 -12.67 -15.11
C TYR A 556 6.03 -11.91 -15.75
N SER A 557 5.69 -10.87 -16.51
CA SER A 557 6.64 -9.89 -17.03
C SER A 557 6.04 -8.50 -16.98
N HIS A 558 6.81 -7.50 -16.57
CA HIS A 558 6.38 -6.11 -16.68
C HIS A 558 6.62 -5.53 -18.09
N LEU A 559 7.39 -6.22 -18.93
CA LEU A 559 7.66 -5.86 -20.32
C LEU A 559 6.70 -6.62 -21.25
N LYS A 560 5.75 -5.91 -21.86
CA LYS A 560 4.80 -6.49 -22.83
C LYS A 560 5.38 -6.47 -24.25
N ASN A 561 5.81 -5.31 -24.71
CA ASN A 561 6.18 -5.03 -26.10
C ASN A 561 7.69 -5.18 -26.33
N ARG A 562 8.12 -5.15 -27.59
CA ARG A 562 9.52 -5.29 -28.03
C ARG A 562 10.14 -6.59 -27.50
N GLU A 563 11.20 -6.47 -26.69
CA GLU A 563 11.93 -7.58 -26.06
C GLU A 563 11.15 -8.26 -24.94
N GLY A 564 9.87 -7.90 -24.75
CA GLY A 564 8.97 -8.47 -23.75
C GLY A 564 8.20 -9.69 -24.24
N LEU A 565 7.00 -9.91 -23.68
CA LEU A 565 6.16 -11.09 -23.93
C LEU A 565 5.81 -11.30 -25.42
N VAL A 566 5.69 -10.21 -26.21
CA VAL A 566 5.36 -10.31 -27.64
C VAL A 566 6.43 -11.11 -28.39
N SER A 567 7.73 -10.85 -28.14
CA SER A 567 8.82 -11.64 -28.73
C SER A 567 8.81 -13.10 -28.25
N MET A 568 8.48 -13.34 -26.98
CA MET A 568 8.30 -14.69 -26.46
C MET A 568 7.18 -15.44 -27.19
N PHE A 569 6.05 -14.76 -27.47
CA PHE A 569 4.95 -15.40 -28.22
C PHE A 569 5.31 -15.76 -29.65
N THR A 570 6.12 -14.93 -30.33
CA THR A 570 6.65 -15.28 -31.66
C THR A 570 7.44 -16.58 -31.61
N ILE A 571 8.34 -16.71 -30.61
CA ILE A 571 9.11 -17.94 -30.40
C ILE A 571 8.16 -19.12 -30.10
N MET A 572 7.26 -18.95 -29.15
CA MET A 572 6.31 -20.02 -28.75
C MET A 572 5.42 -20.46 -29.91
N LYS A 573 4.92 -19.52 -30.71
CA LYS A 573 4.10 -19.80 -31.90
C LYS A 573 4.87 -20.71 -32.90
N ARG A 574 6.15 -20.41 -33.12
CA ARG A 574 6.98 -21.23 -34.00
C ARG A 574 7.23 -22.66 -33.47
N LEU A 575 7.23 -22.79 -32.11
CA LEU A 575 7.29 -24.09 -31.42
C LEU A 575 5.93 -24.81 -31.30
N GLY A 576 4.90 -24.33 -32.00
CA GLY A 576 3.58 -24.92 -32.06
C GLY A 576 2.59 -24.49 -30.97
N TRP A 577 2.95 -23.48 -30.14
CA TRP A 577 2.00 -22.91 -29.17
C TRP A 577 0.97 -22.00 -29.84
N LYS A 578 -0.25 -21.97 -29.30
CA LYS A 578 -1.35 -21.19 -29.84
C LYS A 578 -2.08 -20.40 -28.73
N PRO A 579 -2.53 -19.15 -28.97
CA PRO A 579 -3.36 -18.44 -28.01
C PRO A 579 -4.77 -19.04 -27.96
N LEU A 580 -5.32 -19.23 -26.76
CA LEU A 580 -6.74 -19.53 -26.58
C LEU A 580 -7.55 -18.26 -26.90
N GLN A 581 -8.44 -18.35 -27.86
CA GLN A 581 -9.37 -17.28 -28.22
C GLN A 581 -10.79 -17.78 -28.13
N ILE A 582 -11.65 -16.99 -27.51
CA ILE A 582 -13.09 -17.23 -27.43
C ILE A 582 -13.81 -16.03 -28.05
N SER A 583 -14.88 -16.31 -28.80
CA SER A 583 -15.73 -15.29 -29.38
C SER A 583 -17.19 -15.70 -29.29
N PHE A 584 -18.08 -14.71 -29.26
CA PHE A 584 -19.51 -14.92 -29.25
C PHE A 584 -20.11 -14.28 -30.51
N ASP A 585 -20.68 -15.08 -31.39
CA ASP A 585 -21.43 -14.60 -32.55
C ASP A 585 -22.82 -14.14 -32.08
N LYS A 586 -23.02 -12.81 -32.09
CA LYS A 586 -24.31 -12.22 -31.68
C LYS A 586 -25.45 -12.52 -32.62
N LYS A 587 -25.17 -12.85 -33.90
CA LYS A 587 -26.17 -13.14 -34.92
C LYS A 587 -26.67 -14.58 -34.78
N GLU A 588 -25.75 -15.51 -34.57
CA GLU A 588 -26.09 -16.93 -34.44
C GLU A 588 -26.38 -17.35 -32.98
N GLY A 589 -26.05 -16.48 -32.00
CA GLY A 589 -26.19 -16.78 -30.56
C GLY A 589 -25.26 -17.91 -30.11
N LYS A 590 -24.15 -18.14 -30.81
CA LYS A 590 -23.24 -19.25 -30.55
C LYS A 590 -21.87 -18.79 -30.11
N TRP A 591 -21.27 -19.60 -29.25
CA TRP A 591 -19.85 -19.45 -28.87
C TRP A 591 -18.96 -20.18 -29.88
N ASP A 592 -17.79 -19.61 -30.14
CA ASP A 592 -16.72 -20.22 -30.90
C ASP A 592 -15.43 -20.21 -30.08
N ILE A 593 -14.62 -21.24 -30.19
CA ILE A 593 -13.33 -21.39 -29.55
C ILE A 593 -12.26 -21.73 -30.59
N LYS A 594 -11.22 -20.92 -30.64
CA LYS A 594 -10.03 -21.19 -31.43
C LYS A 594 -8.92 -21.70 -30.55
N HIS A 595 -8.47 -22.90 -30.86
CA HIS A 595 -7.43 -23.65 -30.17
C HIS A 595 -7.87 -24.11 -28.77
N GLY A 596 -7.07 -24.96 -28.17
CA GLY A 596 -7.21 -25.58 -26.86
C GLY A 596 -6.29 -26.79 -26.79
N GLY A 597 -5.70 -27.09 -25.64
CA GLY A 597 -4.79 -28.21 -25.44
C GLY A 597 -3.48 -27.84 -24.72
N ASN A 598 -2.59 -28.80 -24.61
CA ASN A 598 -1.35 -28.71 -23.80
C ASN A 598 -0.29 -27.73 -24.33
N LYS A 599 -0.43 -27.14 -25.50
CA LYS A 599 0.38 -26.06 -26.04
C LYS A 599 -0.47 -24.80 -26.29
N THR A 600 -1.38 -24.52 -25.36
CA THR A 600 -2.25 -23.34 -25.44
C THR A 600 -1.92 -22.37 -24.32
N TYR A 601 -1.95 -21.07 -24.63
CA TYR A 601 -1.71 -20.02 -23.66
C TYR A 601 -2.77 -18.92 -23.69
N ILE A 602 -2.86 -18.15 -22.59
CA ILE A 602 -3.65 -16.93 -22.47
C ILE A 602 -2.71 -15.75 -22.17
N LEU A 603 -2.89 -14.62 -22.88
CA LEU A 603 -2.32 -13.32 -22.47
C LEU A 603 -3.42 -12.52 -21.76
N TYR A 604 -3.25 -12.30 -20.46
CA TYR A 604 -4.20 -11.57 -19.64
C TYR A 604 -3.77 -10.13 -19.40
N GLY A 605 -4.68 -9.16 -19.56
CA GLY A 605 -4.40 -7.73 -19.35
C GLY A 605 -4.44 -6.89 -20.61
N ASP A 606 -4.93 -7.43 -21.75
CA ASP A 606 -5.27 -6.63 -22.91
C ASP A 606 -6.64 -5.96 -22.67
N LYS A 607 -6.71 -4.62 -22.83
CA LYS A 607 -7.94 -3.85 -22.53
C LYS A 607 -9.10 -4.14 -23.48
N SER A 608 -8.83 -4.80 -24.61
CA SER A 608 -9.79 -5.07 -25.68
C SER A 608 -10.55 -6.38 -25.54
N ASP A 609 -10.24 -7.22 -24.52
CA ASP A 609 -10.85 -8.55 -24.42
C ASP A 609 -12.13 -8.50 -23.56
N GLU A 610 -13.29 -8.51 -24.23
CA GLU A 610 -14.60 -8.56 -23.58
C GLU A 610 -14.82 -9.85 -22.75
N HIS A 611 -14.10 -10.92 -23.08
CA HIS A 611 -14.28 -12.24 -22.46
C HIS A 611 -13.17 -12.61 -21.47
N ARG A 612 -12.39 -11.62 -21.03
CA ARG A 612 -11.23 -11.80 -20.15
C ARG A 612 -11.53 -12.62 -18.89
N GLU A 613 -12.70 -12.39 -18.30
CA GLU A 613 -13.12 -13.10 -17.09
C GLU A 613 -13.44 -14.58 -17.37
N TYR A 614 -14.00 -14.90 -18.53
CA TYR A 614 -14.24 -16.30 -18.93
C TYR A 614 -12.92 -17.03 -19.18
N LEU A 615 -11.94 -16.39 -19.81
CA LEU A 615 -10.61 -16.96 -19.99
C LEU A 615 -9.94 -17.28 -18.64
N ARG A 616 -10.06 -16.39 -17.64
CA ARG A 616 -9.57 -16.64 -16.28
C ARG A 616 -10.27 -17.82 -15.61
N LYS A 617 -11.59 -17.90 -15.73
CA LYS A 617 -12.39 -19.02 -15.20
C LYS A 617 -12.03 -20.34 -15.86
N ILE A 618 -11.84 -20.37 -17.18
CA ILE A 618 -11.36 -21.55 -17.91
C ILE A 618 -9.99 -21.98 -17.39
N PHE A 619 -9.05 -21.06 -17.23
CA PHE A 619 -7.73 -21.34 -16.67
C PHE A 619 -7.82 -21.95 -15.26
N ASN A 620 -8.68 -21.40 -14.40
CA ASN A 620 -8.90 -21.88 -13.04
C ASN A 620 -9.67 -23.22 -12.95
N SER A 621 -10.19 -23.76 -14.06
CA SER A 621 -11.12 -24.89 -14.09
C SER A 621 -12.47 -24.61 -13.39
N GLU A 622 -12.97 -23.36 -13.48
CA GLU A 622 -14.24 -22.88 -12.89
C GLU A 622 -15.35 -22.88 -13.96
N PHE A 623 -15.67 -24.04 -14.54
CA PHE A 623 -16.55 -24.13 -15.69
C PHE A 623 -18.03 -23.85 -15.37
N ASP A 624 -18.47 -24.05 -14.13
CA ASP A 624 -19.81 -23.66 -13.68
C ASP A 624 -20.03 -22.12 -13.70
N GLY A 625 -18.94 -21.35 -13.75
CA GLY A 625 -18.98 -19.88 -13.76
C GLY A 625 -18.95 -19.24 -15.15
N ILE A 626 -18.99 -20.04 -16.25
CA ILE A 626 -19.02 -19.56 -17.64
C ILE A 626 -20.35 -19.95 -18.32
N PRO A 627 -20.75 -19.30 -19.43
CA PRO A 627 -21.95 -19.69 -20.17
C PRO A 627 -21.93 -21.16 -20.58
N THR A 628 -23.06 -21.84 -20.43
CA THR A 628 -23.20 -23.29 -20.79
C THR A 628 -22.76 -23.56 -22.21
N GLY A 629 -23.20 -22.77 -23.18
CA GLY A 629 -22.79 -22.96 -24.60
C GLY A 629 -21.28 -22.79 -24.82
N LEU A 630 -20.55 -22.05 -23.96
CA LEU A 630 -19.08 -21.99 -23.99
C LEU A 630 -18.47 -23.24 -23.32
N ALA A 631 -19.03 -23.65 -22.17
CA ALA A 631 -18.55 -24.82 -21.45
C ALA A 631 -18.68 -26.11 -22.27
N ASP A 632 -19.74 -26.23 -23.09
CA ASP A 632 -20.02 -27.40 -23.90
C ASP A 632 -19.03 -27.59 -25.05
N ILE A 633 -18.52 -26.52 -25.65
CA ILE A 633 -17.56 -26.55 -26.75
C ILE A 633 -16.09 -26.67 -26.30
N LEU A 634 -15.81 -26.58 -24.99
CA LEU A 634 -14.44 -26.77 -24.51
C LEU A 634 -13.94 -28.19 -24.81
N PRO A 635 -12.67 -28.35 -25.28
CA PRO A 635 -12.14 -29.65 -25.68
C PRO A 635 -12.00 -30.65 -24.50
N PHE A 636 -11.98 -30.16 -23.28
CA PHE A 636 -11.85 -30.94 -22.05
C PHE A 636 -12.78 -30.39 -20.97
N LYS A 637 -13.24 -31.26 -20.06
CA LYS A 637 -14.11 -30.89 -18.93
C LYS A 637 -13.36 -30.49 -17.68
N SER A 638 -12.04 -30.34 -17.77
CA SER A 638 -11.15 -29.91 -16.68
C SER A 638 -9.94 -29.17 -17.24
N ASN A 639 -9.39 -28.25 -16.48
CA ASN A 639 -8.07 -27.60 -16.74
C ASN A 639 -7.12 -27.75 -15.55
N LEU A 640 -7.37 -28.69 -14.63
CA LEU A 640 -6.58 -28.85 -13.41
C LEU A 640 -5.10 -29.18 -13.69
N ARG A 641 -4.82 -29.81 -14.83
CA ARG A 641 -3.45 -30.16 -15.26
C ARG A 641 -3.01 -29.45 -16.55
N GLY A 642 -3.76 -28.44 -16.98
CA GLY A 642 -3.45 -27.67 -18.19
C GLY A 642 -3.91 -28.35 -19.47
N GLU A 643 -5.05 -29.07 -19.43
CA GLU A 643 -5.63 -29.81 -20.56
C GLU A 643 -6.18 -28.87 -21.64
N VAL A 644 -6.81 -27.75 -21.22
CA VAL A 644 -7.35 -26.71 -22.11
C VAL A 644 -6.33 -25.61 -22.35
N VAL A 645 -5.70 -25.14 -21.25
CA VAL A 645 -4.73 -24.04 -21.27
C VAL A 645 -3.58 -24.36 -20.34
N LYS A 646 -2.39 -24.40 -20.89
CA LYS A 646 -1.17 -24.74 -20.15
C LYS A 646 -0.51 -23.55 -19.47
N ALA A 647 -0.49 -22.38 -20.13
CA ALA A 647 0.23 -21.20 -19.66
C ALA A 647 -0.66 -19.95 -19.61
N PHE A 648 -0.47 -19.16 -18.55
CA PHE A 648 -1.18 -17.90 -18.33
C PHE A 648 -0.16 -16.77 -18.16
N PHE A 649 -0.13 -15.85 -19.10
CA PHE A 649 0.80 -14.72 -19.10
C PHE A 649 0.12 -13.47 -18.56
N ILE A 650 0.76 -12.83 -17.58
CA ILE A 650 0.28 -11.61 -16.95
C ILE A 650 1.33 -10.50 -16.99
N THR A 651 0.84 -9.29 -17.16
CA THR A 651 1.63 -8.06 -17.03
C THR A 651 1.29 -7.35 -15.72
N ALA A 652 1.99 -6.27 -15.39
CA ALA A 652 1.73 -5.48 -14.19
C ALA A 652 0.25 -5.05 -14.08
N SER A 653 -0.34 -4.57 -15.19
CA SER A 653 -1.76 -4.17 -15.24
C SER A 653 -2.75 -5.34 -15.12
N GLY A 654 -2.35 -6.54 -15.52
CA GLY A 654 -3.18 -7.75 -15.42
C GLY A 654 -3.05 -8.46 -14.07
N ALA A 655 -2.03 -8.14 -13.28
CA ALA A 655 -1.77 -8.79 -11.99
C ALA A 655 -2.68 -8.29 -10.86
N GLU A 656 -3.34 -7.15 -11.02
CA GLU A 656 -4.20 -6.56 -9.99
C GLU A 656 -5.60 -7.19 -9.99
N GLY A 657 -6.14 -7.50 -8.80
CA GLY A 657 -7.53 -7.93 -8.61
C GLY A 657 -7.87 -9.38 -8.97
N ILE A 658 -6.94 -10.20 -9.51
CA ILE A 658 -7.23 -11.57 -9.93
C ILE A 658 -6.81 -12.63 -8.91
N THR A 659 -7.44 -13.81 -9.02
CA THR A 659 -7.02 -15.03 -8.31
C THR A 659 -6.80 -16.14 -9.34
N LEU A 660 -5.62 -16.76 -9.30
CA LEU A 660 -5.26 -17.87 -10.15
C LEU A 660 -5.16 -19.15 -9.30
N LYS A 661 -5.89 -20.18 -9.71
CA LYS A 661 -6.02 -21.44 -8.95
C LYS A 661 -5.27 -22.58 -9.64
N ASN A 662 -4.91 -23.58 -8.85
CA ASN A 662 -4.34 -24.86 -9.31
C ASN A 662 -3.01 -24.73 -10.08
N VAL A 663 -2.28 -23.63 -9.88
CA VAL A 663 -1.02 -23.33 -10.57
C VAL A 663 0.13 -24.18 -10.00
N ARG A 664 0.93 -24.79 -10.88
CA ARG A 664 2.10 -25.56 -10.46
C ARG A 664 3.41 -24.82 -10.52
N GLN A 665 3.52 -23.89 -11.46
CA GLN A 665 4.75 -23.11 -11.65
C GLN A 665 4.42 -21.62 -11.83
N LEU A 666 5.22 -20.78 -11.18
CA LEU A 666 5.22 -19.34 -11.38
C LEU A 666 6.60 -18.91 -11.85
N HIS A 667 6.65 -18.27 -13.03
CA HIS A 667 7.88 -17.77 -13.62
C HIS A 667 7.90 -16.24 -13.56
N ILE A 668 8.90 -15.66 -12.88
CA ILE A 668 9.18 -14.22 -12.86
C ILE A 668 10.30 -13.96 -13.87
N VAL A 669 9.94 -13.39 -15.02
CA VAL A 669 10.86 -13.25 -16.17
C VAL A 669 12.00 -12.28 -15.85
N GLU A 670 11.66 -11.10 -15.33
CA GLU A 670 12.62 -10.09 -14.89
C GLU A 670 12.29 -9.60 -13.47
N HIS A 671 13.32 -9.19 -12.77
CA HIS A 671 13.19 -8.59 -11.45
C HIS A 671 12.69 -7.15 -11.57
N HIS A 672 11.92 -6.74 -10.59
CA HIS A 672 11.51 -5.37 -10.40
C HIS A 672 12.34 -4.76 -9.24
N TRP A 673 12.62 -3.45 -9.29
CA TRP A 673 13.36 -2.75 -8.21
C TRP A 673 12.62 -2.75 -6.86
N SER A 674 11.36 -3.21 -6.83
CA SER A 674 10.58 -3.47 -5.64
C SER A 674 10.16 -4.94 -5.62
N GLU A 675 10.72 -5.72 -4.70
CA GLU A 675 10.35 -7.13 -4.47
C GLU A 675 8.87 -7.29 -4.09
N ILE A 676 8.27 -6.24 -3.53
CA ILE A 676 6.85 -6.22 -3.13
C ILE A 676 5.92 -6.52 -4.31
N ARG A 677 6.26 -6.03 -5.52
CA ARG A 677 5.48 -6.37 -6.72
C ARG A 677 5.56 -7.85 -7.07
N VAL A 678 6.71 -8.46 -6.88
CA VAL A 678 6.89 -9.90 -7.07
C VAL A 678 6.07 -10.67 -6.03
N ASP A 679 6.11 -10.24 -4.76
CA ASP A 679 5.31 -10.82 -3.67
C ASP A 679 3.80 -10.69 -3.94
N GLN A 680 3.34 -9.59 -4.54
CA GLN A 680 1.95 -9.43 -4.97
C GLN A 680 1.55 -10.47 -6.03
N VAL A 681 2.42 -10.74 -7.00
CA VAL A 681 2.18 -11.77 -8.04
C VAL A 681 2.16 -13.17 -7.41
N ILE A 682 3.11 -13.47 -6.52
CA ILE A 682 3.12 -14.73 -5.75
C ILE A 682 1.80 -14.89 -4.98
N GLY A 683 1.32 -13.82 -4.34
CA GLY A 683 0.05 -13.81 -3.63
C GLY A 683 -1.19 -13.98 -4.52
N ARG A 684 -1.10 -13.85 -5.85
CA ARG A 684 -2.21 -14.18 -6.77
C ARG A 684 -2.33 -15.67 -7.05
N VAL A 685 -1.22 -16.39 -6.94
CA VAL A 685 -1.10 -17.82 -7.18
C VAL A 685 -1.21 -18.62 -5.88
N CYS A 686 -0.56 -18.18 -4.82
CA CYS A 686 -0.52 -18.83 -3.52
C CYS A 686 -1.53 -18.18 -2.57
N ARG A 687 -2.81 -18.60 -2.64
CA ARG A 687 -3.89 -18.13 -1.77
C ARG A 687 -4.50 -19.25 -0.95
N LEU A 688 -5.17 -18.88 0.13
CA LEU A 688 -5.98 -19.80 0.93
C LEU A 688 -6.97 -20.53 0.02
N HIS A 689 -6.98 -21.86 0.08
CA HIS A 689 -7.83 -22.75 -0.72
C HIS A 689 -7.68 -22.63 -2.25
N SER A 690 -6.61 -21.98 -2.75
CA SER A 690 -6.40 -21.85 -4.21
C SER A 690 -6.14 -23.19 -4.92
N HIS A 691 -5.72 -24.22 -4.17
CA HIS A 691 -5.39 -25.55 -4.72
C HIS A 691 -6.27 -26.68 -4.14
N SER A 692 -7.39 -26.34 -3.50
CA SER A 692 -8.27 -27.31 -2.85
C SER A 692 -8.89 -28.36 -3.80
N ALA A 693 -8.98 -28.04 -5.10
CA ALA A 693 -9.47 -28.98 -6.12
C ALA A 693 -8.45 -30.09 -6.49
N LEU A 694 -7.23 -30.01 -5.97
CA LEU A 694 -6.14 -30.94 -6.24
C LEU A 694 -5.89 -31.89 -5.07
N PRO A 695 -5.41 -33.11 -5.32
CA PRO A 695 -4.90 -33.98 -4.26
C PRO A 695 -3.84 -33.29 -3.42
N ILE A 696 -3.78 -33.56 -2.10
CA ILE A 696 -2.89 -32.89 -1.14
C ILE A 696 -1.41 -32.93 -1.56
N ASN A 697 -0.96 -34.06 -2.10
CA ASN A 697 0.41 -34.23 -2.59
C ASN A 697 0.73 -33.38 -3.84
N GLU A 698 -0.31 -32.89 -4.57
CA GLU A 698 -0.19 -32.05 -5.75
C GLU A 698 -0.39 -30.55 -5.43
N GLN A 699 -0.80 -30.20 -4.22
CA GLN A 699 -0.99 -28.79 -3.79
C GLN A 699 0.36 -28.08 -3.57
N LYS A 700 1.13 -27.94 -4.66
CA LYS A 700 2.49 -27.38 -4.67
C LYS A 700 2.64 -26.34 -5.77
N VAL A 701 3.41 -25.28 -5.46
CA VAL A 701 3.78 -24.22 -6.40
C VAL A 701 5.29 -24.04 -6.39
N ASP A 702 5.92 -24.18 -7.54
CA ASP A 702 7.33 -23.85 -7.75
C ASP A 702 7.46 -22.43 -8.29
N VAL A 703 8.22 -21.56 -7.61
CA VAL A 703 8.48 -20.19 -8.02
C VAL A 703 9.90 -20.09 -8.57
N TYR A 704 10.02 -19.72 -9.82
CA TYR A 704 11.28 -19.53 -10.55
C TYR A 704 11.51 -18.07 -10.85
N LYS A 705 12.73 -17.59 -10.54
CA LYS A 705 13.21 -16.24 -10.85
C LYS A 705 14.45 -16.36 -11.73
N TYR A 706 14.59 -15.48 -12.72
CA TYR A 706 15.67 -15.56 -13.71
C TYR A 706 16.47 -14.28 -13.74
N ALA A 707 17.80 -14.43 -13.93
CA ALA A 707 18.71 -13.31 -14.16
C ALA A 707 19.69 -13.66 -15.29
N THR A 708 19.86 -12.77 -16.22
CA THR A 708 20.90 -12.87 -17.25
C THR A 708 22.19 -12.29 -16.71
N VAL A 709 23.30 -13.03 -16.85
CA VAL A 709 24.65 -12.65 -16.39
C VAL A 709 25.64 -12.68 -17.57
N PHE A 710 26.75 -11.96 -17.47
CA PHE A 710 27.76 -11.92 -18.55
C PHE A 710 28.47 -13.27 -18.75
N GLY A 711 28.62 -14.07 -17.67
CA GLY A 711 29.41 -15.32 -17.72
C GLY A 711 30.87 -15.05 -18.00
N ASP A 712 31.46 -15.82 -18.93
CA ASP A 712 32.87 -15.76 -19.30
C ASP A 712 33.17 -14.73 -20.41
N ILE A 713 32.24 -13.84 -20.73
CA ILE A 713 32.40 -12.80 -21.76
C ILE A 713 33.39 -11.73 -21.27
N GLU A 714 34.41 -11.43 -22.07
CA GLU A 714 35.31 -10.33 -21.80
C GLU A 714 34.57 -8.97 -21.93
N LEU A 715 34.59 -8.19 -20.85
CA LEU A 715 33.85 -6.94 -20.78
C LEU A 715 34.69 -5.78 -21.30
N SER A 716 34.05 -4.86 -22.02
CA SER A 716 34.68 -3.59 -22.40
C SER A 716 34.92 -2.73 -21.15
N GLU A 717 35.97 -1.87 -21.21
CA GLU A 717 36.36 -0.95 -20.12
C GLU A 717 35.14 -0.13 -19.59
N THR A 718 34.27 0.32 -20.49
CA THR A 718 33.08 1.08 -20.12
C THR A 718 32.07 0.25 -19.27
N LEU A 719 31.92 -1.03 -19.58
CA LEU A 719 31.05 -1.92 -18.78
C LEU A 719 31.71 -2.34 -17.46
N LEU A 720 33.04 -2.46 -17.43
CA LEU A 720 33.80 -2.64 -16.20
C LEU A 720 33.65 -1.42 -15.29
N GLY A 721 33.71 -0.20 -15.83
CA GLY A 721 33.41 1.05 -15.11
C GLY A 721 31.95 1.16 -14.63
N ASP A 722 31.00 0.43 -15.23
CA ASP A 722 29.60 0.29 -14.79
C ASP A 722 29.41 -0.88 -13.79
N ASN A 723 30.40 -1.17 -12.96
CA ASN A 723 30.46 -2.23 -11.94
C ASN A 723 30.49 -3.68 -12.47
N GLY A 724 30.70 -3.91 -13.77
CA GLY A 724 30.79 -5.26 -14.36
C GLY A 724 29.54 -6.14 -14.14
N LYS A 725 28.36 -5.53 -13.93
CA LYS A 725 27.08 -6.22 -13.68
C LYS A 725 26.09 -5.95 -14.79
N THR A 726 25.32 -6.97 -15.11
CA THR A 726 24.17 -6.80 -16.01
C THR A 726 23.09 -5.94 -15.38
N SER A 727 22.14 -5.49 -16.20
CA SER A 727 20.99 -4.73 -15.71
C SER A 727 20.08 -5.58 -14.81
N ASP A 728 19.93 -6.89 -15.06
CA ASP A 728 19.24 -7.81 -14.14
C ASP A 728 19.92 -7.83 -12.76
N GLU A 729 21.24 -8.01 -12.71
CA GLU A 729 22.00 -8.04 -11.45
C GLU A 729 21.95 -6.71 -10.69
N ALA A 730 22.01 -5.58 -11.41
CA ALA A 730 21.93 -4.25 -10.82
C ALA A 730 20.53 -3.97 -10.20
N VAL A 731 19.46 -4.40 -10.89
CA VAL A 731 18.08 -4.28 -10.39
C VAL A 731 17.88 -5.17 -9.16
N ILE A 732 18.37 -6.42 -9.19
CA ILE A 732 18.30 -7.34 -8.04
C ILE A 732 19.01 -6.74 -6.81
N ALA A 733 20.24 -6.24 -6.97
CA ALA A 733 21.00 -5.65 -5.87
C ALA A 733 20.29 -4.40 -5.28
N THR A 734 19.65 -3.61 -6.14
CA THR A 734 18.86 -2.43 -5.70
C THR A 734 17.61 -2.87 -4.94
N ALA A 735 16.89 -3.88 -5.45
CA ALA A 735 15.69 -4.41 -4.82
C ALA A 735 15.98 -5.01 -3.44
N GLN A 736 17.10 -5.73 -3.30
CA GLN A 736 17.53 -6.31 -2.02
C GLN A 736 17.80 -5.22 -0.96
N ARG A 737 18.56 -4.17 -1.32
CA ARG A 737 18.82 -3.04 -0.39
C ARG A 737 17.53 -2.36 0.07
N LYS A 738 16.63 -2.07 -0.87
CA LYS A 738 15.33 -1.45 -0.54
C LYS A 738 14.47 -2.35 0.34
N LYS A 739 14.53 -3.66 0.13
CA LYS A 739 13.76 -4.63 0.92
C LYS A 739 14.19 -4.63 2.38
N ILE A 740 15.49 -4.63 2.67
CA ILE A 740 16.00 -4.61 4.05
C ILE A 740 15.42 -3.42 4.83
N ILE A 741 15.53 -2.21 4.29
CA ILE A 741 14.99 -1.00 4.94
C ILE A 741 13.46 -1.10 5.04
N GLY A 742 12.79 -1.51 3.96
CA GLY A 742 11.34 -1.68 3.94
C GLY A 742 10.84 -2.66 4.98
N ASP A 743 11.47 -3.82 5.12
CA ASP A 743 11.10 -4.86 6.09
C ASP A 743 11.27 -4.38 7.54
N HIS A 744 12.33 -3.62 7.84
CA HIS A 744 12.50 -2.99 9.15
C HIS A 744 11.39 -1.98 9.45
N LEU A 745 11.05 -1.10 8.50
CA LEU A 745 9.93 -0.16 8.66
C LEU A 745 8.59 -0.88 8.84
N LEU A 746 8.33 -1.91 8.05
CA LEU A 746 7.11 -2.71 8.18
C LEU A 746 7.04 -3.44 9.52
N LYS A 747 8.17 -3.85 10.09
CA LYS A 747 8.24 -4.41 11.46
C LYS A 747 7.83 -3.35 12.49
N CYS A 748 8.32 -2.12 12.38
CA CYS A 748 7.92 -1.03 13.27
C CYS A 748 6.41 -0.71 13.14
N ILE A 749 5.88 -0.67 11.91
CA ILE A 749 4.45 -0.43 11.66
C ILE A 749 3.59 -1.53 12.31
N ARG A 750 3.99 -2.80 12.16
CA ARG A 750 3.31 -3.92 12.81
C ARG A 750 3.34 -3.80 14.33
N GLY A 751 4.50 -3.44 14.88
CA GLY A 751 4.67 -3.23 16.32
C GLY A 751 3.82 -2.08 16.88
N ALA A 752 3.60 -1.02 16.10
CA ALA A 752 2.80 0.15 16.50
C ALA A 752 1.30 0.01 16.19
N SER A 753 0.82 -1.14 15.69
CA SER A 753 -0.58 -1.35 15.37
C SER A 753 -1.46 -1.44 16.63
N ILE A 754 -2.71 -0.99 16.52
CA ILE A 754 -3.70 -0.95 17.62
C ILE A 754 -4.04 -2.34 18.17
N ASP A 755 -3.86 -3.36 17.36
CA ASP A 755 -4.22 -4.76 17.59
C ASP A 755 -2.98 -5.67 17.74
N CYS A 756 -1.79 -5.07 17.86
CA CYS A 756 -0.52 -5.78 17.98
C CYS A 756 -0.53 -6.80 19.12
N VAL A 757 -0.90 -6.38 20.31
CA VAL A 757 -0.92 -7.24 21.50
C VAL A 757 -2.02 -8.30 21.39
N TYR A 758 -3.20 -7.92 20.91
CA TYR A 758 -4.31 -8.85 20.70
C TYR A 758 -3.93 -10.01 19.76
N HIS A 759 -3.25 -9.71 18.66
CA HIS A 759 -2.79 -10.70 17.69
C HIS A 759 -1.43 -11.34 18.07
N LYS A 760 -0.88 -10.99 19.22
CA LYS A 760 0.43 -11.52 19.72
C LYS A 760 1.56 -11.33 18.70
N VAL A 761 1.60 -10.17 18.05
CA VAL A 761 2.66 -9.82 17.08
C VAL A 761 3.97 -9.63 17.84
N PRO A 762 5.08 -10.24 17.42
CA PRO A 762 6.37 -10.02 18.08
C PRO A 762 6.83 -8.56 17.97
N GLY A 763 7.34 -8.00 19.09
CA GLY A 763 7.90 -6.65 19.11
C GLY A 763 6.84 -5.53 19.13
N CYS A 764 5.70 -5.74 19.81
CA CYS A 764 4.71 -4.71 20.03
C CYS A 764 5.34 -3.51 20.76
N TYR A 765 5.13 -2.33 20.18
CA TYR A 765 5.53 -1.08 20.77
C TYR A 765 4.54 -0.71 21.89
N GLN A 766 5.05 -0.53 23.08
CA GLN A 766 4.27 -0.06 24.22
C GLN A 766 4.91 1.23 24.72
N ILE A 767 4.08 2.21 25.05
CA ILE A 767 4.55 3.42 25.69
C ILE A 767 4.96 3.06 27.12
N ASP A 768 6.27 3.11 27.40
CA ASP A 768 6.78 2.90 28.75
C ASP A 768 6.89 4.25 29.46
N ASN A 769 6.26 4.36 30.64
CA ASN A 769 6.33 5.55 31.48
C ASN A 769 7.77 5.91 31.92
N ASN A 770 8.68 4.94 31.88
CA ASN A 770 10.08 5.14 32.24
C ASN A 770 10.96 5.63 31.08
N SER A 771 10.52 5.40 29.83
CA SER A 771 11.28 5.70 28.60
C SER A 771 10.89 7.02 27.96
N TYR A 772 9.71 7.58 28.31
CA TYR A 772 9.20 8.79 27.71
C TYR A 772 8.81 9.84 28.74
N HIS A 773 9.12 11.08 28.42
CA HIS A 773 8.57 12.20 29.17
C HIS A 773 7.04 12.13 29.09
N PRO A 774 6.29 12.30 30.20
CA PRO A 774 4.82 12.24 30.20
C PRO A 774 4.15 13.26 29.25
N ASN A 775 4.89 14.26 28.82
CA ASN A 775 4.44 15.28 27.86
C ASN A 775 4.94 15.01 26.42
N PHE A 776 5.37 13.77 26.09
CA PHE A 776 5.78 13.44 24.74
C PHE A 776 4.55 13.29 23.86
N GLU A 777 4.46 14.18 22.88
CA GLU A 777 3.30 14.30 22.01
C GLU A 777 3.64 13.90 20.58
N THR A 778 2.71 13.26 19.88
CA THR A 778 2.85 12.93 18.48
C THR A 778 2.87 14.14 17.54
N HIS A 779 2.72 15.35 18.10
CA HIS A 779 2.59 16.62 17.40
C HIS A 779 3.82 17.52 17.51
N ILE A 780 4.80 17.13 18.33
CA ILE A 780 5.99 17.96 18.58
C ILE A 780 6.91 17.96 17.35
N GLN A 781 7.55 19.10 17.09
CA GLN A 781 8.57 19.23 16.05
C GLN A 781 9.79 18.35 16.33
N ASP A 782 10.46 17.90 15.27
CA ASP A 782 11.65 17.05 15.40
C ASP A 782 12.78 17.68 16.21
N SER A 783 12.89 19.00 16.19
CA SER A 783 13.86 19.73 17.01
C SER A 783 13.59 19.66 18.53
N GLU A 784 12.35 19.32 18.93
CA GLU A 784 11.94 19.13 20.31
C GLU A 784 11.88 17.67 20.72
N VAL A 785 11.90 16.77 19.77
CA VAL A 785 11.91 15.31 19.92
C VAL A 785 13.34 14.79 20.07
N ASN A 786 14.29 15.58 20.49
CA ASN A 786 15.51 15.07 21.09
C ASN A 786 15.18 14.40 22.43
N ILE A 787 14.40 13.34 22.35
CA ILE A 787 14.44 12.29 23.36
C ILE A 787 15.66 11.44 22.97
N ALA A 788 16.81 11.99 23.26
CA ALA A 788 17.87 11.13 23.68
C ALA A 788 17.25 10.24 24.79
N PRO A 789 17.37 8.91 24.78
CA PRO A 789 17.11 8.10 25.96
C PRO A 789 17.68 8.89 27.11
N MET A 790 17.02 8.93 28.27
CA MET A 790 17.57 9.69 29.41
C MET A 790 18.95 9.10 29.72
N ILE A 791 19.92 9.51 28.93
CA ILE A 791 21.31 9.16 29.08
C ILE A 791 21.66 9.87 30.39
N LYS A 792 21.92 9.12 31.41
CA LYS A 792 22.42 9.65 32.67
C LYS A 792 23.80 10.19 32.37
N LEU A 793 23.86 11.42 31.87
CA LEU A 793 25.10 12.09 31.57
C LEU A 793 25.75 12.48 32.88
N VAL A 794 26.89 11.91 33.17
CA VAL A 794 27.68 12.19 34.33
C VAL A 794 28.69 13.30 33.99
N LEU A 795 28.69 14.37 34.78
CA LEU A 795 29.68 15.43 34.65
C LEU A 795 31.05 14.89 35.05
N ILE A 796 32.00 14.86 34.15
CA ILE A 796 33.39 14.43 34.44
C ILE A 796 34.39 15.51 34.04
N LYS A 797 35.55 15.50 34.70
CA LYS A 797 36.72 16.26 34.25
C LYS A 797 37.64 15.32 33.49
N LEU A 798 37.98 15.70 32.27
CA LEU A 798 38.88 14.90 31.46
C LEU A 798 40.31 14.87 32.08
N PRO A 799 40.96 13.68 32.13
CA PRO A 799 42.35 13.59 32.60
C PRO A 799 43.28 14.37 31.68
N SER A 800 44.31 15.02 32.26
CA SER A 800 45.29 15.82 31.53
C SER A 800 46.17 15.06 30.52
N LYS A 801 46.13 13.70 30.55
CA LYS A 801 46.85 12.80 29.62
C LYS A 801 45.96 12.11 28.61
N SER A 802 44.75 12.60 28.35
CA SER A 802 43.87 12.06 27.33
C SER A 802 44.27 12.52 25.92
N TRP A 803 44.04 11.67 24.91
CA TRP A 803 44.28 11.99 23.49
C TRP A 803 43.36 13.08 22.93
N ILE A 804 42.54 13.67 23.76
CA ILE A 804 41.59 14.73 23.44
C ILE A 804 42.36 16.05 23.21
N PRO A 805 42.01 16.85 22.18
CA PRO A 805 42.67 18.13 21.96
C PRO A 805 42.71 19.01 23.19
N ASN A 806 43.85 19.65 23.48
CA ASN A 806 44.11 20.44 24.70
C ASN A 806 43.04 21.49 25.03
N ARG A 807 42.30 21.97 24.04
CA ARG A 807 41.17 22.91 24.22
C ARG A 807 40.02 22.35 25.09
N PHE A 808 39.90 21.03 25.19
CA PHE A 808 38.86 20.38 25.99
C PHE A 808 39.33 19.96 27.39
N HIS A 809 40.63 19.93 27.69
CA HIS A 809 41.14 19.48 28.99
C HIS A 809 40.75 20.34 30.17
N LYS A 810 40.32 21.57 29.95
CA LYS A 810 39.83 22.51 31.00
C LYS A 810 38.33 22.61 31.07
N LEU A 811 37.62 21.93 30.20
CA LEU A 811 36.14 21.95 30.14
C LEU A 811 35.52 20.79 30.89
N GLU A 812 34.44 21.09 31.59
CA GLU A 812 33.57 20.09 32.14
C GLU A 812 32.81 19.44 30.96
N VAL A 813 32.89 18.13 30.83
CA VAL A 813 32.23 17.36 29.77
C VAL A 813 31.17 16.46 30.36
N LEU A 814 30.18 16.07 29.52
CA LEU A 814 29.16 15.12 29.90
C LEU A 814 29.52 13.75 29.32
N TYR A 815 29.43 12.71 30.14
CA TYR A 815 29.79 11.34 29.81
C TYR A 815 28.61 10.42 29.95
N ASP A 816 28.36 9.63 28.91
CA ASP A 816 27.36 8.58 28.89
C ASP A 816 27.98 7.23 29.31
N GLU A 817 27.55 6.73 30.44
CA GLU A 817 28.04 5.46 31.01
C GLU A 817 27.62 4.23 30.20
N ILE A 818 26.62 4.35 29.34
CA ILE A 818 26.08 3.24 28.54
C ILE A 818 26.83 3.13 27.21
N THR A 819 26.92 4.22 26.48
CA THR A 819 27.58 4.26 25.15
C THR A 819 29.06 4.56 25.24
N TYR A 820 29.55 4.93 26.42
CA TYR A 820 30.92 5.38 26.69
C TYR A 820 31.35 6.61 25.88
N THR A 821 30.38 7.42 25.45
CA THR A 821 30.60 8.62 24.64
C THR A 821 30.73 9.84 25.52
N VAL A 822 31.64 10.75 25.17
CA VAL A 822 31.88 12.01 25.84
C VAL A 822 31.36 13.13 24.95
N TYR A 823 30.53 14.00 25.55
CA TYR A 823 29.88 15.11 24.85
C TYR A 823 30.39 16.47 25.37
N ASP A 824 30.45 17.45 24.49
CA ASP A 824 30.64 18.84 24.87
C ASP A 824 29.42 19.35 25.67
N LYS A 825 29.68 19.84 26.92
CA LYS A 825 28.62 20.27 27.85
C LYS A 825 27.74 21.38 27.28
N GLU A 826 28.34 22.35 26.60
CA GLU A 826 27.58 23.45 26.02
C GLU A 826 26.73 23.01 24.83
N SER A 827 27.25 22.10 24.02
CA SER A 827 26.49 21.54 22.89
C SER A 827 25.25 20.75 23.34
N VAL A 828 25.34 20.06 24.49
CA VAL A 828 24.20 19.34 25.08
C VAL A 828 23.16 20.31 25.62
N LYS A 829 23.59 21.40 26.28
CA LYS A 829 22.67 22.44 26.79
C LYS A 829 21.83 23.10 25.70
N ILE A 830 22.37 23.26 24.49
CA ILE A 830 21.67 23.85 23.34
C ILE A 830 20.89 22.83 22.53
N GLY A 831 20.80 21.56 22.98
CA GLY A 831 20.06 20.50 22.33
C GLY A 831 20.73 19.93 21.08
N ARG A 832 22.02 20.20 20.87
CA ARG A 832 22.83 19.66 19.76
C ARG A 832 24.08 18.98 20.29
N PRO A 833 23.97 17.78 20.91
CA PRO A 833 25.10 17.12 21.52
C PRO A 833 26.20 16.85 20.49
N LYS A 834 27.37 17.37 20.74
CA LYS A 834 28.57 17.14 19.94
C LYS A 834 29.44 16.13 20.65
N GLU A 835 29.63 14.99 20.03
CA GLU A 835 30.56 13.97 20.48
C GLU A 835 31.99 14.46 20.31
N ILE A 836 32.80 14.35 21.36
CA ILE A 836 34.19 14.79 21.34
C ILE A 836 35.18 13.67 21.61
N ALA A 837 34.75 12.60 22.25
CA ALA A 837 35.56 11.43 22.53
C ALA A 837 34.72 10.20 22.89
N MET A 838 35.33 9.02 22.81
CA MET A 838 34.79 7.77 23.31
C MET A 838 35.77 7.11 24.27
N MET A 839 35.29 6.55 25.38
CA MET A 839 36.14 5.87 26.34
C MET A 839 36.33 4.40 25.98
N ILE A 840 37.56 3.93 25.91
CA ILE A 840 37.89 2.53 25.69
C ILE A 840 37.79 1.80 27.04
N LYS A 841 36.79 0.92 27.19
CA LYS A 841 36.46 0.24 28.44
C LYS A 841 37.64 -0.55 29.08
N LYS A 842 38.54 -1.12 28.28
CA LYS A 842 39.68 -1.92 28.76
C LYS A 842 40.85 -1.06 29.28
N GLU A 843 41.04 0.13 28.74
CA GLU A 843 42.24 0.94 29.01
C GLU A 843 41.92 2.24 29.83
N LYS A 844 40.64 2.49 30.10
CA LYS A 844 40.18 3.78 30.72
C LYS A 844 40.75 5.01 29.98
N ALA A 845 40.98 4.87 28.68
CA ALA A 845 41.53 5.92 27.82
C ALA A 845 40.43 6.51 26.96
N PHE A 846 40.51 7.80 26.63
CA PHE A 846 39.56 8.50 25.76
C PHE A 846 40.17 8.65 24.37
N MET A 847 39.42 8.23 23.34
CA MET A 847 39.76 8.47 21.94
C MET A 847 38.91 9.61 21.39
N PRO A 848 39.48 10.55 20.60
CA PRO A 848 38.69 11.56 19.89
C PRO A 848 37.81 10.92 18.83
N VAL A 849 36.59 11.41 18.67
CA VAL A 849 35.67 11.04 17.59
C VAL A 849 35.85 11.98 16.40
#